data_dba2f692c63e4f6118b015046fa4c618
#
_entry.id   dba2f692c63e4f6118b015046fa4c618
#
_cell.length_a   1.000
_cell.length_b   1.000
_cell.length_c   1.000
_cell.angle_alpha   90.00
_cell.angle_beta   90.00
_cell.angle_gamma   90.00
#
_symmetry.space_group_name_H-M   'P 1'
#
loop_
_entity.id
_entity.type
_entity.pdbx_description
1 polymer ?
#
loop_
_entity_poly.entity_id
_entity_poly.type
_entity_poly.pdbx_seq_one_letter_code
_entity_poly.pdbx_strand_id
1 'polypeptide(L)'
;MHRLKQRYFLPIILALLCAGLGFWGCAASRTPDSESPAKIETAPPIGSIIPVRGAITHLHESDKKFYTVIDIVIGDHFQGTLPDDIDSITVTGPQGKLALGKRDFNYHERFRDFWISIPGAPESGTYTFTVTSGKRSGSATDTQSTPITIPLPDIRTFSPAAGETITKIPPHFSWQAVEADVPLYYRLDIKDMQDNYIFRTGYVKDMFSAHAPSSILKPGQSYRWRVRVVDGANWIELDNRAQNQWQQITVAQKLSEREYTYRVPPEINNDWQTSSLTEAGVDSEKIDELMHRILIGHDTVKNVHGVLLVKNGRLVLEEYFYGTHRNHLHPIQSDTKSIVSILMGIAVEKGFINSIEQPVLGFFPEIAPANLNADKRAITIEHLLLMAPGLQCRDSYRYKWRGLSEMRQSADWTQFMLDLPMAETPGTQFEYCNGASFLLSAIIQKATGMKTLDFAEKHLFSHLGITELRWPANPQGITIGWGEMRLKPRDMAKIGYMMLKGGNWQGKQIVSRNWVNESTQPHIKAGWYKYGYQWWRGNAILDNRVIEAIWAWGHGGQFIFVLPALDLVAVFTAKHYENPGFSERTFNMMNQYILPAFKLSLPPQQKISVDKKVLETYVGTYNFEHDGQTEIVNIILKDNRLHGYSNDEELVELHATAENRFFGRSKDIGGFKLQFVKDGNGEVFNFLLHFAPQFGLLRVPFDKVE
;
A
#
# COMPACT_ATOMS: atom_id res chain seq x y z
N MET A 1 -39.14 6.54 -1.80
CA MET A 1 -38.71 6.45 -0.41
C MET A 1 -38.13 5.08 -0.02
N HIS A 2 -38.27 4.02 -0.80
CA HIS A 2 -37.78 2.66 -0.47
C HIS A 2 -36.31 2.37 -0.87
N ARG A 3 -35.65 3.19 -1.68
CA ARG A 3 -34.27 2.96 -2.13
C ARG A 3 -33.17 3.61 -1.27
N LEU A 4 -33.52 4.35 -0.24
CA LEU A 4 -32.55 5.04 0.62
C LEU A 4 -32.20 4.28 1.93
N LYS A 5 -32.96 3.24 2.31
CA LYS A 5 -32.71 2.47 3.53
C LYS A 5 -31.68 1.33 3.40
N GLN A 6 -31.40 0.84 2.19
CA GLN A 6 -30.41 -0.23 1.97
C GLN A 6 -28.93 0.19 2.11
N ARG A 7 -28.65 1.49 2.30
CA ARG A 7 -27.28 2.01 2.35
C ARG A 7 -26.65 2.09 3.74
N TYR A 8 -27.35 1.72 4.80
CA TYR A 8 -26.91 2.04 6.16
C TYR A 8 -26.56 0.86 7.07
N PHE A 9 -26.83 -0.37 6.68
CA PHE A 9 -26.55 -1.52 7.54
C PHE A 9 -25.05 -1.86 7.62
N LEU A 10 -24.39 -1.97 6.49
CA LEU A 10 -22.93 -2.23 6.44
C LEU A 10 -22.09 -1.05 6.96
N PRO A 11 -22.38 0.23 6.59
CA PRO A 11 -21.68 1.36 7.19
C PRO A 11 -21.79 1.47 8.70
N ILE A 12 -22.86 1.00 9.32
CA ILE A 12 -23.07 1.10 10.77
C ILE A 12 -22.23 0.06 11.51
N ILE A 13 -22.28 -1.22 11.15
CA ILE A 13 -21.38 -2.23 11.76
C ILE A 13 -19.90 -1.90 11.44
N LEU A 14 -19.61 -1.45 10.24
CA LEU A 14 -18.25 -1.08 9.83
C LEU A 14 -17.80 0.28 10.39
N ALA A 15 -18.67 1.27 10.49
CA ALA A 15 -18.36 2.56 11.14
C ALA A 15 -18.19 2.40 12.66
N LEU A 16 -18.97 1.53 13.30
CA LEU A 16 -18.79 1.14 14.68
C LEU A 16 -17.46 0.41 14.90
N LEU A 17 -17.03 -0.40 13.93
CA LEU A 17 -15.73 -1.07 13.92
C LEU A 17 -14.58 -0.11 13.65
N CYS A 18 -14.78 0.94 12.84
CA CYS A 18 -13.76 1.96 12.58
C CYS A 18 -13.63 2.99 13.72
N ALA A 19 -14.71 3.32 14.43
CA ALA A 19 -14.66 4.15 15.64
C ALA A 19 -13.91 3.44 16.77
N GLY A 20 -14.01 2.10 16.87
CA GLY A 20 -13.24 1.28 17.82
C GLY A 20 -11.72 1.23 17.54
N LEU A 21 -11.27 1.57 16.35
CA LEU A 21 -9.82 1.63 16.01
C LEU A 21 -9.10 2.88 16.56
N GLY A 22 -9.86 3.84 17.09
CA GLY A 22 -9.31 5.10 17.60
C GLY A 22 -9.19 5.22 19.13
N PHE A 23 -9.80 4.36 19.92
CA PHE A 23 -9.96 4.62 21.33
C PHE A 23 -9.95 3.37 22.20
N TRP A 24 -8.81 2.97 22.70
CA TRP A 24 -8.67 2.36 24.02
C TRP A 24 -7.28 2.63 24.56
N GLY A 25 -7.12 3.83 25.12
CA GLY A 25 -6.14 4.14 26.15
C GLY A 25 -6.95 4.64 27.33
N CYS A 26 -6.78 4.03 28.49
CA CYS A 26 -7.46 4.23 29.74
C CYS A 26 -7.84 5.68 30.03
N ALA A 27 -9.12 5.93 30.24
CA ALA A 27 -9.61 7.13 30.91
C ALA A 27 -9.34 7.02 32.40
N ALA A 28 -8.26 7.63 32.88
CA ALA A 28 -8.15 8.06 34.25
C ALA A 28 -8.63 9.52 34.30
N SER A 29 -9.74 9.74 34.99
CA SER A 29 -10.31 11.04 35.26
C SER A 29 -9.31 11.91 36.02
N ARG A 30 -8.83 13.00 35.43
CA ARG A 30 -8.31 14.16 36.13
C ARG A 30 -8.96 15.42 35.58
N THR A 31 -9.56 16.16 36.45
CA THR A 31 -10.10 17.51 36.27
C THR A 31 -9.04 18.44 35.68
N PRO A 32 -9.40 19.39 34.81
CA PRO A 32 -8.46 20.34 34.28
C PRO A 32 -8.24 21.47 35.30
N ASP A 33 -7.02 21.55 35.82
CA ASP A 33 -6.54 22.79 36.43
C ASP A 33 -6.19 23.80 35.32
N SER A 34 -6.69 25.00 35.53
CA SER A 34 -6.49 26.16 34.68
C SER A 34 -5.04 26.65 34.79
N GLU A 35 -4.23 26.38 33.78
CA GLU A 35 -2.96 27.10 33.60
C GLU A 35 -2.97 27.92 32.32
N SER A 36 -2.53 29.17 32.46
CA SER A 36 -2.35 30.17 31.42
C SER A 36 -1.62 29.67 30.19
N PRO A 37 -1.89 30.23 29.00
CA PRO A 37 -1.22 29.81 27.78
C PRO A 37 0.28 30.11 27.88
N ALA A 38 1.08 29.05 27.99
CA ALA A 38 2.53 29.13 27.79
C ALA A 38 2.80 29.73 26.42
N LYS A 39 3.66 30.74 26.38
CA LYS A 39 4.16 31.35 25.14
C LYS A 39 4.56 30.24 24.17
N ILE A 40 3.97 30.31 22.98
CA ILE A 40 4.42 29.50 21.84
C ILE A 40 5.86 29.91 21.59
N GLU A 41 6.81 29.10 22.04
CA GLU A 41 8.18 29.21 21.54
C GLU A 41 8.11 28.99 20.03
N THR A 42 8.51 30.01 19.30
CA THR A 42 8.66 29.93 17.84
C THR A 42 9.59 28.77 17.53
N ALA A 43 9.13 27.86 16.67
CA ALA A 43 9.92 26.76 16.15
C ALA A 43 11.32 27.29 15.74
N PRO A 44 12.40 26.49 15.98
CA PRO A 44 13.74 26.91 15.57
C PRO A 44 13.71 27.26 14.08
N PRO A 45 14.50 28.23 13.62
CA PRO A 45 14.46 28.70 12.26
C PRO A 45 14.66 27.50 11.32
N ILE A 46 13.70 27.31 10.42
CA ILE A 46 13.76 26.33 9.32
C ILE A 46 15.17 26.39 8.74
N GLY A 47 15.84 25.23 8.67
CA GLY A 47 17.27 25.14 8.35
C GLY A 47 17.67 25.99 7.14
N SER A 48 18.89 26.46 7.11
CA SER A 48 19.49 27.33 6.10
C SER A 48 19.49 26.74 4.66
N ILE A 49 18.99 25.53 4.47
CA ILE A 49 19.02 24.79 3.21
C ILE A 49 17.61 24.66 2.63
N ILE A 50 17.49 25.00 1.34
CA ILE A 50 16.29 24.73 0.54
C ILE A 50 16.48 23.36 -0.12
N PRO A 51 15.59 22.37 0.08
CA PRO A 51 15.63 21.13 -0.68
C PRO A 51 15.34 21.41 -2.17
N VAL A 52 16.30 21.11 -3.03
CA VAL A 52 16.20 21.29 -4.48
C VAL A 52 16.43 19.95 -5.17
N ARG A 53 15.66 19.68 -6.20
CA ARG A 53 15.90 18.63 -7.20
C ARG A 53 15.79 19.26 -8.55
N GLY A 54 16.69 18.92 -9.47
CA GLY A 54 16.67 19.42 -10.83
C GLY A 54 16.89 18.28 -11.80
N ALA A 55 16.34 18.42 -13.00
CA ALA A 55 16.57 17.52 -14.11
C ALA A 55 16.71 18.30 -15.40
N ILE A 56 17.58 17.80 -16.30
CA ILE A 56 17.75 18.31 -17.66
C ILE A 56 17.39 17.20 -18.63
N THR A 57 16.64 17.53 -19.68
CA THR A 57 16.11 16.52 -20.59
C THR A 57 16.20 16.98 -22.03
N HIS A 58 16.67 16.11 -22.93
CA HIS A 58 16.55 16.30 -24.37
C HIS A 58 15.16 15.86 -24.84
N LEU A 59 14.38 16.80 -25.38
CA LEU A 59 13.03 16.55 -25.88
C LEU A 59 12.98 16.54 -27.40
N HIS A 60 12.49 15.44 -27.98
CA HIS A 60 12.06 15.33 -29.37
C HIS A 60 10.53 15.44 -29.44
N GLU A 61 9.99 16.52 -29.98
CA GLU A 61 8.54 16.79 -30.01
C GLU A 61 7.88 16.54 -31.39
N SER A 62 8.61 16.82 -32.48
CA SER A 62 8.16 16.57 -33.84
C SER A 62 9.36 16.56 -34.76
N ASP A 63 9.15 16.20 -36.01
CA ASP A 63 10.20 16.24 -37.02
C ASP A 63 10.95 17.56 -36.99
N LYS A 64 12.24 17.52 -36.70
CA LYS A 64 13.15 18.67 -36.60
C LYS A 64 12.90 19.65 -35.43
N LYS A 65 12.07 19.29 -34.42
CA LYS A 65 11.88 20.11 -33.24
C LYS A 65 12.47 19.42 -32.00
N PHE A 66 13.58 19.96 -31.55
CA PHE A 66 14.31 19.50 -30.37
C PHE A 66 14.39 20.63 -29.34
N TYR A 67 14.29 20.27 -28.07
CA TYR A 67 14.37 21.21 -26.97
C TYR A 67 15.22 20.66 -25.83
N THR A 68 15.88 21.56 -25.12
CA THR A 68 16.39 21.32 -23.77
C THR A 68 15.29 21.67 -22.79
N VAL A 69 14.84 20.72 -21.99
CA VAL A 69 13.87 20.96 -20.92
C VAL A 69 14.59 20.94 -19.58
N ILE A 70 14.36 21.97 -18.78
CA ILE A 70 14.89 22.08 -17.42
C ILE A 70 13.70 22.08 -16.47
N ASP A 71 13.68 21.13 -15.53
CA ASP A 71 12.68 20.99 -14.48
C ASP A 71 13.38 21.13 -13.11
N ILE A 72 12.90 22.05 -12.25
CA ILE A 72 13.45 22.28 -10.90
C ILE A 72 12.32 22.19 -9.88
N VAL A 73 12.36 21.17 -9.00
CA VAL A 73 11.41 20.99 -7.89
C VAL A 73 12.01 21.49 -6.60
N ILE A 74 11.26 22.30 -5.86
CA ILE A 74 11.66 22.93 -4.61
C ILE A 74 10.88 22.35 -3.45
N GLY A 75 11.60 21.92 -2.42
CA GLY A 75 11.02 21.30 -1.24
C GLY A 75 10.67 19.82 -1.45
N ASP A 76 10.29 19.15 -0.39
CA ASP A 76 9.60 17.86 -0.53
C ASP A 76 8.09 18.10 -0.75
N HIS A 77 7.35 17.04 -1.05
CA HIS A 77 5.93 17.13 -1.41
C HIS A 77 5.03 17.76 -0.34
N PHE A 78 5.53 17.93 0.89
CA PHE A 78 4.74 18.37 2.03
C PHE A 78 5.13 19.75 2.56
N GLN A 79 6.30 20.30 2.20
CA GLN A 79 6.85 21.53 2.79
C GLN A 79 7.69 22.36 1.80
N GLY A 80 7.14 22.65 0.64
CA GLY A 80 7.85 23.47 -0.33
C GLY A 80 7.80 24.96 0.02
N THR A 81 8.84 25.71 -0.37
CA THR A 81 8.86 27.16 -0.39
C THR A 81 7.87 27.65 -1.46
N LEU A 82 7.07 28.66 -1.17
CA LEU A 82 6.18 29.27 -2.16
C LEU A 82 6.99 30.04 -3.21
N PRO A 83 6.52 30.16 -4.47
CA PRO A 83 7.23 30.85 -5.54
C PRO A 83 7.62 32.30 -5.20
N ASP A 84 6.80 33.02 -4.45
CA ASP A 84 7.03 34.37 -4.04
C ASP A 84 8.20 34.52 -3.05
N ASP A 85 8.50 33.44 -2.31
CA ASP A 85 9.63 33.39 -1.39
C ASP A 85 10.98 33.06 -2.07
N ILE A 86 10.98 32.80 -3.38
CA ILE A 86 12.19 32.50 -4.15
C ILE A 86 12.75 33.79 -4.74
N ASP A 87 13.98 34.16 -4.37
CA ASP A 87 14.68 35.33 -4.89
C ASP A 87 15.30 35.05 -6.26
N SER A 88 16.00 33.91 -6.39
CA SER A 88 16.67 33.58 -7.63
C SER A 88 16.70 32.08 -7.93
N ILE A 89 16.71 31.78 -9.22
CA ILE A 89 17.05 30.46 -9.79
C ILE A 89 18.23 30.66 -10.72
N THR A 90 19.27 29.84 -10.56
CA THR A 90 20.46 29.86 -11.42
C THR A 90 20.72 28.44 -11.92
N VAL A 91 21.02 28.30 -13.20
CA VAL A 91 21.44 27.04 -13.82
C VAL A 91 22.83 27.22 -14.39
N THR A 92 23.75 26.35 -13.99
CA THR A 92 25.11 26.28 -14.53
C THR A 92 25.30 24.97 -15.26
N GLY A 93 25.57 25.01 -16.53
CA GLY A 93 25.83 23.87 -17.39
C GLY A 93 27.33 23.62 -17.59
N PRO A 94 27.71 22.66 -18.46
CA PRO A 94 29.11 22.27 -18.71
C PRO A 94 29.99 23.41 -19.17
N GLN A 95 29.46 24.39 -19.91
CA GLN A 95 30.21 25.56 -20.42
C GLN A 95 30.03 26.82 -19.57
N GLY A 96 29.40 26.72 -18.42
CA GLY A 96 29.20 27.84 -17.50
C GLY A 96 27.74 28.19 -17.23
N LYS A 97 27.52 29.37 -16.65
CA LYS A 97 26.19 29.83 -16.25
C LYS A 97 25.31 30.08 -17.47
N LEU A 98 24.12 29.44 -17.50
CA LEU A 98 23.09 29.77 -18.49
C LEU A 98 22.48 31.15 -18.19
N ALA A 99 22.16 31.91 -19.26
CA ALA A 99 21.52 33.21 -19.15
C ALA A 99 20.02 33.09 -18.82
N LEU A 100 19.72 32.41 -17.72
CA LEU A 100 18.35 32.15 -17.22
C LEU A 100 18.21 32.68 -15.82
N GLY A 101 17.04 33.27 -15.53
CA GLY A 101 16.64 33.67 -14.21
C GLY A 101 15.24 33.19 -13.85
N LYS A 102 14.81 33.40 -12.60
CA LYS A 102 13.49 32.95 -12.10
C LYS A 102 12.32 33.26 -13.03
N ARG A 103 12.35 34.44 -13.69
CA ARG A 103 11.27 34.94 -14.56
C ARG A 103 11.13 34.18 -15.88
N ASP A 104 12.14 33.43 -16.29
CA ASP A 104 12.15 32.67 -17.54
C ASP A 104 11.42 31.34 -17.36
N PHE A 105 11.25 30.88 -16.11
CA PHE A 105 10.61 29.62 -15.79
C PHE A 105 9.10 29.77 -15.61
N ASN A 106 8.36 28.78 -16.10
CA ASN A 106 6.95 28.57 -15.76
C ASN A 106 6.87 27.84 -14.42
N TYR A 107 5.84 28.13 -13.62
CA TYR A 107 5.61 27.47 -12.33
C TYR A 107 4.33 26.66 -12.32
N HIS A 108 4.39 25.42 -11.85
CA HIS A 108 3.23 24.58 -11.58
C HIS A 108 3.00 24.46 -10.07
N GLU A 109 1.99 25.11 -9.55
CA GLU A 109 1.65 25.10 -8.14
C GLU A 109 1.43 23.68 -7.58
N ARG A 110 0.69 22.84 -8.32
CA ARG A 110 0.38 21.46 -7.92
C ARG A 110 1.61 20.57 -7.72
N PHE A 111 2.65 20.76 -8.54
CA PHE A 111 3.86 19.95 -8.53
C PHE A 111 5.04 20.67 -7.88
N ARG A 112 4.88 21.96 -7.61
CA ARG A 112 5.92 22.86 -7.07
C ARG A 112 7.20 22.80 -7.88
N ASP A 113 7.05 22.74 -9.21
CA ASP A 113 8.16 22.70 -10.14
C ASP A 113 8.22 23.98 -10.98
N PHE A 114 9.45 24.45 -11.19
CA PHE A 114 9.80 25.46 -12.18
C PHE A 114 10.32 24.76 -13.42
N TRP A 115 9.76 25.07 -14.58
CA TRP A 115 10.17 24.44 -15.82
C TRP A 115 10.32 25.42 -16.97
N ILE A 116 11.24 25.12 -17.89
CA ILE A 116 11.46 25.85 -19.13
C ILE A 116 11.82 24.87 -20.26
N SER A 117 11.44 25.25 -21.51
CA SER A 117 11.89 24.56 -22.72
C SER A 117 12.66 25.54 -23.58
N ILE A 118 13.90 25.20 -23.90
CA ILE A 118 14.81 26.01 -24.70
C ILE A 118 15.04 25.28 -26.04
N PRO A 119 14.96 25.92 -27.21
CA PRO A 119 15.25 25.29 -28.49
C PRO A 119 16.67 24.72 -28.54
N GLY A 120 16.81 23.50 -29.08
CA GLY A 120 18.08 22.79 -29.22
C GLY A 120 18.28 21.68 -28.21
N ALA A 121 19.23 20.79 -28.50
CA ALA A 121 19.62 19.72 -27.61
C ALA A 121 20.49 20.27 -26.44
N PRO A 122 20.43 19.65 -25.23
CA PRO A 122 21.35 19.98 -24.15
C PRO A 122 22.77 19.51 -24.49
N GLU A 123 23.75 20.14 -23.88
CA GLU A 123 25.12 19.65 -23.92
C GLU A 123 25.32 18.48 -22.94
N SER A 124 26.17 17.54 -23.27
CA SER A 124 26.57 16.49 -22.35
C SER A 124 27.40 17.05 -21.20
N GLY A 125 27.12 16.63 -19.98
CA GLY A 125 27.87 17.03 -18.80
C GLY A 125 26.95 17.36 -17.62
N THR A 126 27.56 17.85 -16.54
CA THR A 126 26.85 18.13 -15.30
C THR A 126 26.25 19.52 -15.29
N TYR A 127 25.00 19.59 -14.93
CA TYR A 127 24.25 20.82 -14.67
C TYR A 127 24.04 20.99 -13.17
N THR A 128 24.17 22.23 -12.69
CA THR A 128 23.94 22.61 -11.29
C THR A 128 22.79 23.59 -11.23
N PHE A 129 21.77 23.27 -10.43
CA PHE A 129 20.61 24.11 -10.20
C PHE A 129 20.73 24.72 -8.81
N THR A 130 20.73 26.02 -8.69
CA THR A 130 20.82 26.74 -7.41
C THR A 130 19.60 27.63 -7.22
N VAL A 131 18.98 27.54 -6.05
CA VAL A 131 17.81 28.33 -5.67
C VAL A 131 18.12 29.09 -4.40
N THR A 132 17.75 30.37 -4.33
CA THR A 132 17.93 31.22 -3.16
C THR A 132 16.62 31.84 -2.68
N SER A 133 16.50 32.02 -1.35
CA SER A 133 15.36 32.69 -0.69
C SER A 133 15.83 33.30 0.61
N GLY A 134 15.97 34.62 0.64
CA GLY A 134 16.56 35.36 1.76
C GLY A 134 17.99 34.89 2.06
N LYS A 135 18.20 34.41 3.28
CA LYS A 135 19.50 33.83 3.71
C LYS A 135 19.62 32.34 3.42
N ARG A 136 18.62 31.71 2.82
CA ARG A 136 18.59 30.28 2.52
C ARG A 136 19.01 30.04 1.08
N SER A 137 19.68 28.92 0.85
CA SER A 137 20.01 28.43 -0.49
C SER A 137 19.93 26.92 -0.55
N GLY A 138 19.67 26.40 -1.73
CA GLY A 138 19.69 24.99 -2.03
C GLY A 138 20.26 24.75 -3.41
N SER A 139 20.92 23.59 -3.60
CA SER A 139 21.51 23.23 -4.85
C SER A 139 21.31 21.73 -5.13
N ALA A 140 21.15 21.40 -6.40
CA ALA A 140 21.12 20.03 -6.89
C ALA A 140 21.93 19.93 -8.17
N THR A 141 22.38 18.73 -8.49
CA THR A 141 23.06 18.45 -9.76
C THR A 141 22.33 17.37 -10.53
N ASP A 142 22.38 17.45 -11.84
CA ASP A 142 21.97 16.39 -12.76
C ASP A 142 23.01 16.29 -13.87
N THR A 143 23.22 15.09 -14.41
CA THR A 143 24.21 14.85 -15.45
C THR A 143 23.52 14.35 -16.69
N GLN A 144 23.49 15.18 -17.72
CA GLN A 144 23.02 14.80 -19.05
C GLN A 144 24.07 13.91 -19.74
N SER A 145 23.65 12.73 -20.13
CA SER A 145 24.44 11.88 -21.03
C SER A 145 24.48 12.48 -22.44
N THR A 146 25.19 11.85 -23.38
CA THR A 146 25.10 12.28 -24.78
C THR A 146 23.67 12.19 -25.26
N PRO A 147 23.07 13.31 -25.72
CA PRO A 147 21.66 13.31 -26.13
C PRO A 147 21.46 12.34 -27.32
N ILE A 148 20.44 11.46 -27.15
CA ILE A 148 20.00 10.57 -28.22
C ILE A 148 18.59 10.99 -28.69
N THR A 149 18.30 10.72 -29.95
CA THR A 149 16.95 10.96 -30.49
C THR A 149 16.11 9.71 -30.32
N ILE A 150 15.23 9.70 -29.34
CA ILE A 150 14.18 8.66 -29.25
C ILE A 150 13.18 8.93 -30.40
N PRO A 151 12.86 7.93 -31.26
CA PRO A 151 11.85 8.10 -32.29
C PRO A 151 10.48 8.44 -31.73
N LEU A 152 9.69 9.16 -32.48
CA LEU A 152 8.31 9.47 -32.10
C LEU A 152 7.44 8.21 -32.23
N PRO A 153 6.53 7.92 -31.26
CA PRO A 153 5.52 6.88 -31.44
C PRO A 153 4.69 7.10 -32.71
N ASP A 154 4.43 6.06 -33.48
CA ASP A 154 3.63 6.18 -34.70
C ASP A 154 2.14 6.37 -34.38
N ILE A 155 1.62 7.57 -34.62
CA ILE A 155 0.22 7.94 -34.32
C ILE A 155 -0.81 7.10 -35.09
N ARG A 156 -0.41 6.47 -36.22
CA ARG A 156 -1.29 5.58 -37.00
C ARG A 156 -1.61 4.29 -36.25
N THR A 157 -0.82 3.95 -35.25
CA THR A 157 -1.02 2.78 -34.40
C THR A 157 -1.84 3.08 -33.14
N PHE A 158 -2.21 4.33 -32.94
CA PHE A 158 -2.97 4.77 -31.77
C PHE A 158 -4.41 4.33 -31.80
N SER A 159 -4.87 3.72 -30.71
CA SER A 159 -6.29 3.46 -30.47
C SER A 159 -6.67 4.00 -29.08
N PRO A 160 -7.68 4.87 -28.96
CA PRO A 160 -8.52 5.41 -30.05
C PRO A 160 -7.73 6.34 -30.97
N ALA A 161 -8.04 6.32 -32.27
CA ALA A 161 -7.44 7.21 -33.24
C ALA A 161 -7.94 8.66 -33.06
N ALA A 162 -7.24 9.61 -33.71
CA ALA A 162 -7.69 11.01 -33.70
C ALA A 162 -9.12 11.14 -34.26
N GLY A 163 -9.99 11.83 -33.54
CA GLY A 163 -11.41 12.03 -33.88
C GLY A 163 -12.32 10.85 -33.54
N GLU A 164 -11.80 9.74 -33.04
CA GLU A 164 -12.60 8.57 -32.66
C GLU A 164 -13.45 8.84 -31.40
N THR A 165 -14.62 8.18 -31.37
CA THR A 165 -15.54 8.24 -30.24
C THR A 165 -15.41 7.02 -29.34
N ILE A 166 -15.10 7.24 -28.07
CA ILE A 166 -15.09 6.20 -27.03
C ILE A 166 -16.54 5.82 -26.69
N THR A 167 -16.86 4.53 -26.82
CA THR A 167 -18.20 3.97 -26.55
C THR A 167 -18.22 2.98 -25.39
N LYS A 168 -17.05 2.57 -24.88
CA LYS A 168 -16.90 1.57 -23.79
C LYS A 168 -16.07 2.10 -22.63
N ILE A 169 -16.48 1.74 -21.41
CA ILE A 169 -15.75 2.04 -20.16
C ILE A 169 -15.27 0.75 -19.48
N PRO A 170 -14.08 0.78 -18.84
CA PRO A 170 -13.11 1.88 -18.85
C PRO A 170 -12.56 2.14 -20.26
N PRO A 171 -12.19 3.39 -20.57
CA PRO A 171 -11.53 3.72 -21.83
C PRO A 171 -10.20 2.99 -21.94
N HIS A 172 -9.94 2.39 -23.09
CA HIS A 172 -8.70 1.68 -23.37
C HIS A 172 -7.89 2.46 -24.42
N PHE A 173 -6.62 2.65 -24.15
CA PHE A 173 -5.65 3.31 -25.01
C PHE A 173 -4.55 2.33 -25.35
N SER A 174 -4.12 2.27 -26.62
CA SER A 174 -3.04 1.42 -27.05
C SER A 174 -2.22 2.06 -28.17
N TRP A 175 -0.98 1.61 -28.31
CA TRP A 175 0.02 2.06 -29.29
C TRP A 175 1.05 0.96 -29.55
N GLN A 176 1.83 1.09 -30.61
CA GLN A 176 2.96 0.18 -30.86
C GLN A 176 4.24 0.65 -30.16
N ALA A 177 5.13 -0.30 -29.88
CA ALA A 177 6.45 -0.04 -29.37
C ALA A 177 7.25 0.88 -30.31
N VAL A 178 8.11 1.70 -29.72
CA VAL A 178 9.17 2.43 -30.42
C VAL A 178 10.45 1.60 -30.33
N GLU A 179 11.18 1.49 -31.42
CA GLU A 179 12.48 0.81 -31.47
C GLU A 179 13.61 1.78 -31.13
N ALA A 180 14.46 1.43 -30.17
CA ALA A 180 15.67 2.17 -29.81
C ALA A 180 16.67 1.23 -29.11
N ASP A 181 17.95 1.61 -29.10
CA ASP A 181 19.05 0.84 -28.50
C ASP A 181 19.12 1.00 -26.98
N VAL A 182 18.16 1.68 -26.37
CA VAL A 182 18.06 1.92 -24.93
C VAL A 182 16.72 1.42 -24.39
N PRO A 183 16.64 1.04 -23.10
CA PRO A 183 15.37 0.69 -22.46
C PRO A 183 14.39 1.86 -22.51
N LEU A 184 13.17 1.62 -22.97
CA LEU A 184 12.14 2.65 -23.10
C LEU A 184 11.00 2.48 -22.11
N TYR A 185 10.57 3.61 -21.60
CA TYR A 185 9.42 3.73 -20.68
C TYR A 185 8.36 4.62 -21.32
N TYR A 186 7.11 4.24 -21.15
CA TYR A 186 5.96 4.89 -21.77
C TYR A 186 5.06 5.52 -20.73
N ARG A 187 4.44 6.65 -21.08
CA ARG A 187 3.44 7.32 -20.25
C ARG A 187 2.27 7.79 -21.10
N LEU A 188 1.05 7.41 -20.70
CA LEU A 188 -0.18 7.98 -21.23
C LEU A 188 -0.51 9.27 -20.50
N ASP A 189 -0.71 10.35 -21.23
CA ASP A 189 -1.22 11.62 -20.73
C ASP A 189 -2.60 11.89 -21.34
N ILE A 190 -3.59 12.29 -20.52
CA ILE A 190 -4.93 12.73 -20.97
C ILE A 190 -5.22 14.12 -20.37
N LYS A 191 -5.71 15.04 -21.21
CA LYS A 191 -6.15 16.39 -20.85
C LYS A 191 -7.59 16.64 -21.25
N ASP A 192 -8.26 17.53 -20.52
CA ASP A 192 -9.52 18.16 -20.99
C ASP A 192 -9.26 19.21 -22.08
N MET A 193 -10.32 19.80 -22.59
CA MET A 193 -10.22 20.83 -23.62
C MET A 193 -9.76 22.20 -23.06
N GLN A 194 -9.71 22.37 -21.73
CA GLN A 194 -9.18 23.53 -21.02
C GLN A 194 -7.68 23.39 -20.67
N ASP A 195 -7.04 22.33 -21.22
CA ASP A 195 -5.61 22.03 -21.03
C ASP A 195 -5.22 21.48 -19.65
N ASN A 196 -6.19 21.11 -18.78
CA ASN A 196 -5.91 20.48 -17.50
C ASN A 196 -5.60 18.99 -17.68
N TYR A 197 -4.56 18.51 -17.01
CA TYR A 197 -4.30 17.09 -16.92
C TYR A 197 -5.35 16.40 -16.03
N ILE A 198 -6.11 15.50 -16.61
CA ILE A 198 -7.12 14.69 -15.89
C ILE A 198 -6.63 13.30 -15.55
N PHE A 199 -5.67 12.77 -16.34
CA PHE A 199 -5.06 11.47 -16.07
C PHE A 199 -3.63 11.41 -16.60
N ARG A 200 -2.76 10.75 -15.85
CA ARG A 200 -1.40 10.38 -16.25
C ARG A 200 -1.07 9.03 -15.64
N THR A 201 -0.49 8.13 -16.41
CA THR A 201 0.19 6.94 -15.85
C THR A 201 1.54 7.35 -15.26
N GLY A 202 2.23 6.43 -14.57
CA GLY A 202 3.68 6.54 -14.39
C GLY A 202 4.43 6.32 -15.72
N TYR A 203 5.74 6.51 -15.73
CA TYR A 203 6.61 5.97 -16.76
C TYR A 203 6.79 4.47 -16.49
N VAL A 204 6.35 3.62 -17.40
CA VAL A 204 6.33 2.17 -17.24
C VAL A 204 7.05 1.51 -18.42
N LYS A 205 8.03 0.66 -18.11
CA LYS A 205 8.81 -0.07 -19.11
C LYS A 205 7.90 -1.00 -19.91
N ASP A 206 8.02 -0.95 -21.23
CA ASP A 206 7.31 -1.83 -22.16
C ASP A 206 5.76 -1.79 -22.01
N MET A 207 5.20 -0.64 -21.65
CA MET A 207 3.77 -0.44 -21.58
C MET A 207 3.23 0.03 -22.94
N PHE A 208 2.45 -0.80 -23.60
CA PHE A 208 1.88 -0.50 -24.92
C PHE A 208 0.36 -0.32 -24.93
N SER A 209 -0.25 -0.41 -23.76
CA SER A 209 -1.66 -0.09 -23.57
C SER A 209 -1.96 0.28 -22.12
N ALA A 210 -3.06 0.99 -21.90
CA ALA A 210 -3.55 1.36 -20.59
C ALA A 210 -5.06 1.58 -20.58
N HIS A 211 -5.71 1.22 -19.46
CA HIS A 211 -7.06 1.66 -19.16
C HIS A 211 -7.03 2.92 -18.29
N ALA A 212 -7.78 3.93 -18.68
CA ALA A 212 -8.01 5.06 -17.79
C ALA A 212 -9.23 4.77 -16.90
N PRO A 213 -9.28 5.32 -15.65
CA PRO A 213 -10.45 5.13 -14.78
C PRO A 213 -11.75 5.58 -15.46
N SER A 214 -12.83 4.81 -15.32
CA SER A 214 -14.14 5.12 -15.93
C SER A 214 -14.69 6.49 -15.52
N SER A 215 -14.36 6.94 -14.30
CA SER A 215 -14.90 8.17 -13.71
C SER A 215 -14.28 9.46 -14.27
N ILE A 216 -13.14 9.40 -14.96
CA ILE A 216 -12.41 10.60 -15.40
C ILE A 216 -12.90 11.15 -16.74
N LEU A 217 -13.47 10.30 -17.60
CA LEU A 217 -14.01 10.71 -18.89
C LEU A 217 -15.55 10.81 -18.80
N LYS A 218 -16.08 12.02 -18.96
CA LYS A 218 -17.52 12.28 -18.86
C LYS A 218 -18.21 12.08 -20.21
N PRO A 219 -19.40 11.46 -20.23
CA PRO A 219 -20.19 11.32 -21.45
C PRO A 219 -20.42 12.65 -22.18
N GLY A 220 -20.33 12.63 -23.50
CA GLY A 220 -20.52 13.79 -24.37
C GLY A 220 -19.40 14.81 -24.39
N GLN A 221 -18.32 14.60 -23.65
CA GLN A 221 -17.17 15.52 -23.59
C GLN A 221 -16.04 15.08 -24.52
N SER A 222 -15.24 16.03 -24.95
CA SER A 222 -14.03 15.79 -25.75
C SER A 222 -12.78 15.95 -24.87
N TYR A 223 -11.75 15.20 -25.22
CA TYR A 223 -10.48 15.16 -24.51
C TYR A 223 -9.34 15.08 -25.50
N ARG A 224 -8.11 15.32 -25.02
CA ARG A 224 -6.88 15.13 -25.79
C ARG A 224 -5.98 14.14 -25.07
N TRP A 225 -5.31 13.28 -25.81
CA TRP A 225 -4.38 12.31 -25.26
C TRP A 225 -3.12 12.17 -26.11
N ARG A 226 -2.06 11.72 -25.49
CA ARG A 226 -0.81 11.38 -26.17
C ARG A 226 -0.01 10.36 -25.39
N VAL A 227 1.00 9.80 -26.04
CA VAL A 227 2.03 8.96 -25.44
C VAL A 227 3.33 9.75 -25.34
N ARG A 228 4.01 9.63 -24.21
CA ARG A 228 5.41 10.04 -24.05
C ARG A 228 6.28 8.81 -23.94
N VAL A 229 7.46 8.85 -24.52
CA VAL A 229 8.48 7.80 -24.48
C VAL A 229 9.76 8.40 -23.92
N VAL A 230 10.38 7.72 -22.97
CA VAL A 230 11.57 8.21 -22.25
C VAL A 230 12.53 7.04 -21.99
N ASP A 231 13.79 7.35 -21.72
CA ASP A 231 14.84 6.38 -21.41
C ASP A 231 15.03 6.13 -19.89
N GLY A 232 14.23 6.75 -19.03
CA GLY A 232 14.30 6.58 -17.58
C GLY A 232 12.96 6.33 -16.92
N ALA A 233 12.95 5.65 -15.77
CA ALA A 233 11.74 5.27 -15.05
C ALA A 233 11.02 6.45 -14.34
N ASN A 234 11.70 7.56 -14.15
CA ASN A 234 11.15 8.76 -13.51
C ASN A 234 11.81 10.03 -14.09
N TRP A 235 11.26 11.19 -13.77
CA TRP A 235 11.66 12.47 -14.34
C TRP A 235 13.08 12.94 -13.97
N ILE A 236 13.72 12.36 -12.95
CA ILE A 236 15.11 12.67 -12.56
C ILE A 236 16.11 11.77 -13.30
N GLU A 237 15.70 10.56 -13.63
CA GLU A 237 16.57 9.53 -14.25
C GLU A 237 16.50 9.55 -15.77
N LEU A 238 15.60 10.33 -16.36
CA LEU A 238 15.46 10.40 -17.81
C LEU A 238 16.32 11.51 -18.42
N ASP A 239 17.13 11.16 -19.40
CA ASP A 239 17.93 12.09 -20.17
C ASP A 239 17.25 12.48 -21.49
N ASN A 240 16.48 11.56 -22.08
CA ASN A 240 15.89 11.75 -23.39
C ASN A 240 14.39 11.43 -23.38
N ARG A 241 13.63 12.25 -24.12
CA ARG A 241 12.17 12.16 -24.19
C ARG A 241 11.69 12.38 -25.63
N ALA A 242 10.71 11.57 -26.06
CA ALA A 242 9.92 11.81 -27.27
C ALA A 242 8.44 11.92 -26.92
N GLN A 243 7.72 12.80 -27.59
CA GLN A 243 6.26 12.94 -27.42
C GLN A 243 5.58 13.40 -28.71
N ASN A 244 4.46 12.79 -29.03
CA ASN A 244 3.63 13.20 -30.15
C ASN A 244 2.77 14.41 -29.82
N GLN A 245 2.21 15.00 -30.86
CA GLN A 245 1.11 15.95 -30.75
C GLN A 245 -0.10 15.29 -30.10
N TRP A 246 -0.94 16.10 -29.47
CA TRP A 246 -2.16 15.67 -28.82
C TRP A 246 -3.18 15.16 -29.83
N GLN A 247 -3.75 13.96 -29.57
CA GLN A 247 -4.83 13.37 -30.35
C GLN A 247 -6.16 13.70 -29.67
N GLN A 248 -7.12 14.28 -30.40
CA GLN A 248 -8.45 14.57 -29.86
C GLN A 248 -9.35 13.36 -29.98
N ILE A 249 -10.16 13.11 -28.95
CA ILE A 249 -11.18 12.05 -28.86
C ILE A 249 -12.45 12.64 -28.26
N THR A 250 -13.58 11.96 -28.50
CA THR A 250 -14.89 12.29 -27.90
C THR A 250 -15.42 11.09 -27.14
N VAL A 251 -16.20 11.31 -26.10
CA VAL A 251 -16.87 10.25 -25.34
C VAL A 251 -18.35 10.24 -25.71
N ALA A 252 -18.89 9.07 -26.06
CA ALA A 252 -20.31 8.92 -26.40
C ALA A 252 -21.21 9.32 -25.22
N GLN A 253 -22.43 9.78 -25.54
CA GLN A 253 -23.45 10.08 -24.51
C GLN A 253 -23.88 8.82 -23.74
N LYS A 254 -23.96 7.68 -24.43
CA LYS A 254 -24.29 6.38 -23.85
C LYS A 254 -23.06 5.48 -23.93
N LEU A 255 -22.65 4.96 -22.80
CA LEU A 255 -21.50 4.08 -22.68
C LEU A 255 -21.96 2.68 -22.29
N SER A 256 -21.26 1.66 -22.80
CA SER A 256 -21.37 0.28 -22.34
C SER A 256 -20.15 -0.09 -21.50
N GLU A 257 -20.31 -1.06 -20.61
CA GLU A 257 -19.19 -1.61 -19.84
C GLU A 257 -18.37 -2.57 -20.69
N ARG A 258 -17.04 -2.60 -20.44
CA ARG A 258 -16.17 -3.66 -20.98
C ARG A 258 -16.33 -4.90 -20.13
N GLU A 259 -16.45 -6.03 -20.74
CA GLU A 259 -16.41 -7.31 -20.05
C GLU A 259 -14.98 -7.66 -19.69
N TYR A 260 -14.80 -8.20 -18.49
CA TYR A 260 -13.54 -8.81 -18.11
C TYR A 260 -13.41 -10.20 -18.74
N THR A 261 -12.23 -10.53 -19.20
CA THR A 261 -11.90 -11.86 -19.72
C THR A 261 -10.59 -12.32 -19.08
N TYR A 262 -10.67 -13.35 -18.28
CA TYR A 262 -9.51 -13.98 -17.65
C TYR A 262 -8.50 -14.49 -18.70
N ARG A 263 -7.23 -14.33 -18.41
CA ARG A 263 -6.11 -14.89 -19.18
C ARG A 263 -5.11 -15.52 -18.24
N VAL A 264 -4.63 -16.69 -18.60
CA VAL A 264 -3.51 -17.32 -17.84
C VAL A 264 -2.31 -16.38 -17.87
N PRO A 265 -1.70 -16.10 -16.70
CA PRO A 265 -0.50 -15.28 -16.66
C PRO A 265 0.61 -15.84 -17.56
N PRO A 266 1.34 -14.99 -18.30
CA PRO A 266 2.43 -15.49 -19.15
C PRO A 266 3.64 -15.90 -18.31
N GLU A 267 4.32 -16.97 -18.73
CA GLU A 267 5.66 -17.31 -18.25
C GLU A 267 6.67 -16.34 -18.84
N ILE A 268 7.49 -15.72 -18.01
CA ILE A 268 8.48 -14.73 -18.44
C ILE A 268 9.82 -15.09 -17.80
N ASN A 269 10.84 -15.34 -18.62
CA ASN A 269 12.24 -15.51 -18.20
C ASN A 269 12.43 -16.48 -17.02
N ASN A 270 11.68 -17.57 -16.95
CA ASN A 270 11.67 -18.54 -15.84
C ASN A 270 11.40 -17.91 -14.46
N ASP A 271 10.72 -16.76 -14.42
CA ASP A 271 10.41 -16.02 -13.21
C ASP A 271 9.38 -16.79 -12.34
N TRP A 272 8.23 -17.11 -12.93
CA TRP A 272 7.13 -17.87 -12.34
C TRP A 272 6.65 -18.97 -13.27
N GLN A 273 6.45 -20.16 -12.73
CA GLN A 273 5.57 -21.13 -13.38
C GLN A 273 4.15 -20.61 -13.28
N THR A 274 3.36 -20.80 -14.33
CA THR A 274 1.98 -20.35 -14.39
C THR A 274 0.99 -21.51 -14.51
N SER A 275 -0.27 -21.27 -14.24
CA SER A 275 -1.37 -22.22 -14.38
C SER A 275 -2.67 -21.45 -14.52
N SER A 276 -3.70 -22.07 -15.07
CA SER A 276 -5.04 -21.50 -15.04
C SER A 276 -5.65 -21.57 -13.64
N LEU A 277 -6.67 -20.72 -13.38
CA LEU A 277 -7.46 -20.79 -12.15
C LEU A 277 -8.09 -22.20 -11.98
N THR A 278 -8.65 -22.76 -13.05
CA THR A 278 -9.29 -24.05 -13.04
C THR A 278 -8.34 -25.20 -12.69
N GLU A 279 -7.15 -25.24 -13.32
CA GLU A 279 -6.11 -26.24 -13.01
C GLU A 279 -5.60 -26.11 -11.57
N ALA A 280 -5.60 -24.90 -11.02
CA ALA A 280 -5.23 -24.66 -9.62
C ALA A 280 -6.37 -24.96 -8.63
N GLY A 281 -7.53 -25.37 -9.10
CA GLY A 281 -8.70 -25.67 -8.26
C GLY A 281 -9.37 -24.42 -7.67
N VAL A 282 -9.24 -23.28 -8.36
CA VAL A 282 -9.82 -21.98 -7.96
C VAL A 282 -11.12 -21.77 -8.72
N ASP A 283 -12.17 -21.37 -8.01
CA ASP A 283 -13.44 -20.98 -8.61
C ASP A 283 -13.27 -19.63 -9.34
N SER A 284 -13.35 -19.68 -10.68
CA SER A 284 -13.14 -18.50 -11.51
C SER A 284 -14.26 -17.48 -11.41
N GLU A 285 -15.49 -17.87 -11.10
CA GLU A 285 -16.66 -16.97 -11.11
C GLU A 285 -16.47 -15.80 -10.14
N LYS A 286 -15.99 -16.09 -8.91
CA LYS A 286 -15.73 -15.06 -7.89
C LYS A 286 -14.56 -14.16 -8.26
N ILE A 287 -13.55 -14.74 -8.89
CA ILE A 287 -12.37 -13.97 -9.37
C ILE A 287 -12.80 -13.06 -10.53
N ASP A 288 -13.54 -13.58 -11.50
CA ASP A 288 -14.03 -12.83 -12.66
C ASP A 288 -14.94 -11.67 -12.22
N GLU A 289 -15.84 -11.92 -11.24
CA GLU A 289 -16.67 -10.86 -10.63
C GLU A 289 -15.81 -9.74 -10.03
N LEU A 290 -14.78 -10.08 -9.23
CA LEU A 290 -13.90 -9.08 -8.64
C LEU A 290 -13.14 -8.29 -9.71
N MET A 291 -12.52 -8.99 -10.67
CA MET A 291 -11.73 -8.35 -11.72
C MET A 291 -12.61 -7.43 -12.59
N HIS A 292 -13.83 -7.85 -12.91
CA HIS A 292 -14.77 -7.02 -13.62
C HIS A 292 -15.12 -5.75 -12.84
N ARG A 293 -15.43 -5.87 -11.53
CA ARG A 293 -15.72 -4.71 -10.67
C ARG A 293 -14.55 -3.73 -10.58
N ILE A 294 -13.32 -4.24 -10.50
CA ILE A 294 -12.12 -3.38 -10.51
C ILE A 294 -11.98 -2.71 -11.88
N LEU A 295 -12.14 -3.46 -12.96
CA LEU A 295 -12.02 -2.96 -14.34
C LEU A 295 -12.95 -1.78 -14.60
N ILE A 296 -14.23 -1.90 -14.24
CA ILE A 296 -15.21 -0.83 -14.43
C ILE A 296 -15.10 0.31 -13.40
N GLY A 297 -14.28 0.16 -12.37
CA GLY A 297 -14.08 1.18 -11.34
C GLY A 297 -15.22 1.28 -10.33
N HIS A 298 -15.85 0.15 -9.99
CA HIS A 298 -16.90 0.12 -8.97
C HIS A 298 -16.42 0.71 -7.64
N ASP A 299 -17.25 1.50 -6.98
CA ASP A 299 -16.86 2.31 -5.79
C ASP A 299 -16.21 1.51 -4.66
N THR A 300 -16.61 0.25 -4.47
CA THR A 300 -16.06 -0.60 -3.39
C THR A 300 -14.63 -1.09 -3.65
N VAL A 301 -14.18 -1.07 -4.92
CA VAL A 301 -12.89 -1.63 -5.35
C VAL A 301 -12.08 -0.69 -6.27
N LYS A 302 -12.48 0.56 -6.39
CA LYS A 302 -11.78 1.56 -7.22
C LYS A 302 -10.34 1.79 -6.75
N ASN A 303 -9.48 2.26 -7.66
CA ASN A 303 -8.06 2.55 -7.43
C ASN A 303 -7.19 1.34 -7.04
N VAL A 304 -7.65 0.11 -7.32
CA VAL A 304 -6.79 -1.08 -7.28
C VAL A 304 -5.93 -1.08 -8.55
N HIS A 305 -4.63 -1.17 -8.40
CA HIS A 305 -3.67 -1.10 -9.49
C HIS A 305 -3.22 -2.48 -9.98
N GLY A 306 -3.12 -3.45 -9.09
CA GLY A 306 -2.76 -4.81 -9.44
C GLY A 306 -3.26 -5.84 -8.44
N VAL A 307 -3.60 -7.02 -8.95
CA VAL A 307 -3.98 -8.20 -8.16
C VAL A 307 -3.25 -9.40 -8.71
N LEU A 308 -2.47 -10.06 -7.85
CA LEU A 308 -1.76 -11.30 -8.20
C LEU A 308 -2.13 -12.40 -7.20
N LEU A 309 -2.31 -13.61 -7.70
CA LEU A 309 -2.52 -14.81 -6.89
C LEU A 309 -1.49 -15.88 -7.26
N VAL A 310 -0.78 -16.38 -6.25
CA VAL A 310 0.11 -17.53 -6.36
C VAL A 310 -0.50 -18.68 -5.57
N LYS A 311 -0.86 -19.74 -6.25
CA LYS A 311 -1.47 -20.94 -5.68
C LYS A 311 -0.63 -22.16 -6.00
N ASN A 312 -0.30 -22.96 -4.96
CA ASN A 312 0.53 -24.16 -5.10
C ASN A 312 1.85 -23.90 -5.86
N GLY A 313 2.46 -22.72 -5.64
CA GLY A 313 3.72 -22.32 -6.27
C GLY A 313 3.61 -21.84 -7.71
N ARG A 314 2.40 -21.68 -8.25
CA ARG A 314 2.16 -21.18 -9.60
C ARG A 314 1.42 -19.85 -9.57
N LEU A 315 1.83 -18.92 -10.43
CA LEU A 315 1.10 -17.69 -10.63
C LEU A 315 -0.17 -17.97 -11.44
N VAL A 316 -1.33 -17.80 -10.81
CA VAL A 316 -2.64 -18.18 -11.40
C VAL A 316 -3.49 -16.97 -11.76
N LEU A 317 -3.17 -15.79 -11.23
CA LEU A 317 -3.79 -14.52 -11.60
C LEU A 317 -2.74 -13.44 -11.61
N GLU A 318 -2.76 -12.61 -12.65
CA GLU A 318 -1.92 -11.43 -12.79
C GLU A 318 -2.66 -10.35 -13.57
N GLU A 319 -3.30 -9.43 -12.86
CA GLU A 319 -4.08 -8.36 -13.47
C GLU A 319 -3.61 -6.98 -13.03
N TYR A 320 -3.63 -6.03 -13.97
CA TYR A 320 -3.21 -4.65 -13.78
C TYR A 320 -4.23 -3.68 -14.34
N PHE A 321 -4.47 -2.58 -13.62
CA PHE A 321 -5.54 -1.64 -13.94
C PHE A 321 -5.01 -0.20 -13.95
N TYR A 322 -5.75 0.71 -14.58
CA TYR A 322 -5.55 2.17 -14.51
C TYR A 322 -4.15 2.63 -14.92
N GLY A 323 -3.57 2.01 -15.95
CA GLY A 323 -2.27 2.39 -16.49
C GLY A 323 -1.10 1.89 -15.66
N THR A 324 -1.31 0.92 -14.79
CA THR A 324 -0.22 0.12 -14.23
C THR A 324 0.06 -1.12 -15.08
N HIS A 325 1.20 -1.71 -14.89
CA HIS A 325 1.69 -2.83 -15.69
C HIS A 325 2.64 -3.69 -14.85
N ARG A 326 2.92 -4.93 -15.29
CA ARG A 326 3.83 -5.84 -14.58
C ARG A 326 5.22 -5.28 -14.30
N ASN A 327 5.72 -4.41 -15.19
CA ASN A 327 7.03 -3.76 -15.05
C ASN A 327 6.97 -2.46 -14.24
N HIS A 328 5.80 -2.07 -13.72
CA HIS A 328 5.67 -0.86 -12.92
C HIS A 328 6.29 -1.07 -11.54
N LEU A 329 7.30 -0.27 -11.23
CA LEU A 329 7.85 -0.19 -9.88
C LEU A 329 6.85 0.53 -8.97
N HIS A 330 5.94 -0.23 -8.38
CA HIS A 330 4.90 0.30 -7.50
C HIS A 330 5.46 0.64 -6.13
N PRO A 331 5.10 1.80 -5.52
CA PRO A 331 5.48 2.10 -4.13
C PRO A 331 4.79 1.10 -3.20
N ILE A 332 5.57 0.30 -2.48
CA ILE A 332 5.04 -0.72 -1.57
C ILE A 332 4.81 -0.21 -0.15
N GLN A 333 5.20 1.04 0.11
CA GLN A 333 5.01 1.70 1.40
C GLN A 333 5.53 0.83 2.56
N SER A 334 4.74 0.63 3.60
CA SER A 334 5.16 -0.08 4.80
C SER A 334 5.36 -1.59 4.65
N ASP A 335 5.06 -2.21 3.50
CA ASP A 335 5.52 -3.59 3.21
C ASP A 335 7.06 -3.68 3.29
N THR A 336 7.74 -2.56 3.09
CA THR A 336 9.19 -2.41 3.30
C THR A 336 9.65 -2.90 4.67
N LYS A 337 8.85 -2.68 5.71
CA LYS A 337 9.16 -3.09 7.08
C LYS A 337 9.32 -4.61 7.21
N SER A 338 8.44 -5.35 6.55
CA SER A 338 8.52 -6.81 6.52
C SER A 338 9.78 -7.29 5.80
N ILE A 339 10.24 -6.57 4.78
CA ILE A 339 11.51 -6.85 4.10
C ILE A 339 12.69 -6.56 5.03
N VAL A 340 12.67 -5.45 5.78
CA VAL A 340 13.71 -5.14 6.79
C VAL A 340 13.78 -6.23 7.85
N SER A 341 12.63 -6.80 8.28
CA SER A 341 12.61 -7.96 9.18
C SER A 341 13.31 -9.17 8.59
N ILE A 342 13.07 -9.51 7.31
CA ILE A 342 13.76 -10.61 6.64
C ILE A 342 15.27 -10.36 6.63
N LEU A 343 15.70 -9.14 6.32
CA LEU A 343 17.13 -8.76 6.31
C LEU A 343 17.76 -8.84 7.70
N MET A 344 17.01 -8.48 8.74
CA MET A 344 17.45 -8.65 10.12
C MET A 344 17.70 -10.12 10.44
N GLY A 345 16.79 -11.01 10.05
CA GLY A 345 16.99 -12.45 10.20
C GLY A 345 18.22 -12.97 9.47
N ILE A 346 18.44 -12.51 8.24
CA ILE A 346 19.64 -12.86 7.47
C ILE A 346 20.91 -12.32 8.15
N ALA A 347 20.88 -11.12 8.72
CA ALA A 347 22.01 -10.53 9.43
C ALA A 347 22.35 -11.30 10.72
N VAL A 348 21.34 -11.76 11.46
CA VAL A 348 21.53 -12.63 12.64
C VAL A 348 22.09 -13.99 12.23
N GLU A 349 21.51 -14.64 11.22
CA GLU A 349 21.95 -15.97 10.76
C GLU A 349 23.40 -15.95 10.24
N LYS A 350 23.82 -14.85 9.63
CA LYS A 350 25.20 -14.68 9.13
C LYS A 350 26.19 -14.20 10.19
N GLY A 351 25.74 -13.98 11.43
CA GLY A 351 26.58 -13.57 12.55
C GLY A 351 27.01 -12.10 12.51
N PHE A 352 26.42 -11.25 11.67
CA PHE A 352 26.62 -9.80 11.73
C PHE A 352 25.98 -9.17 12.98
N ILE A 353 24.91 -9.79 13.45
CA ILE A 353 24.19 -9.44 14.69
C ILE A 353 24.12 -10.72 15.52
N ASN A 354 24.56 -10.66 16.77
CA ASN A 354 24.64 -11.85 17.62
C ASN A 354 23.25 -12.31 18.12
N SER A 355 22.37 -11.37 18.46
CA SER A 355 21.02 -11.62 18.97
C SER A 355 20.15 -10.38 18.80
N ILE A 356 18.84 -10.58 18.62
CA ILE A 356 17.85 -9.49 18.65
C ILE A 356 17.63 -8.90 20.05
N GLU A 357 18.15 -9.55 21.10
CA GLU A 357 18.16 -9.05 22.48
C GLU A 357 19.24 -8.00 22.72
N GLN A 358 20.14 -7.77 21.74
CA GLN A 358 21.19 -6.75 21.87
C GLN A 358 20.56 -5.36 22.02
N PRO A 359 21.09 -4.55 22.98
CA PRO A 359 20.64 -3.18 23.17
C PRO A 359 20.91 -2.32 21.92
N VAL A 360 19.91 -1.55 21.51
CA VAL A 360 19.99 -0.65 20.35
C VAL A 360 21.13 0.36 20.45
N LEU A 361 21.33 0.95 21.63
CA LEU A 361 22.38 1.94 21.87
C LEU A 361 23.80 1.39 21.66
N GLY A 362 23.99 0.08 21.77
CA GLY A 362 25.28 -0.57 21.50
C GLY A 362 25.76 -0.43 20.06
N PHE A 363 24.84 -0.17 19.11
CA PHE A 363 25.17 0.05 17.70
C PHE A 363 25.52 1.51 17.37
N PHE A 364 25.26 2.44 18.30
CA PHE A 364 25.44 3.88 18.11
C PHE A 364 26.25 4.50 19.27
N PRO A 365 27.48 4.01 19.55
CA PRO A 365 28.27 4.49 20.67
C PRO A 365 28.68 5.98 20.54
N GLU A 366 28.63 6.52 19.31
CA GLU A 366 28.89 7.92 19.02
C GLU A 366 27.74 8.86 19.41
N ILE A 367 26.53 8.31 19.62
CA ILE A 367 25.35 9.10 19.92
C ILE A 367 25.12 9.20 21.42
N ALA A 368 25.00 10.41 21.95
CA ALA A 368 24.58 10.68 23.31
C ALA A 368 23.10 11.05 23.35
N PRO A 369 22.18 10.08 23.61
CA PRO A 369 20.76 10.36 23.58
C PRO A 369 20.32 11.33 24.67
N ALA A 370 19.41 12.26 24.31
CA ALA A 370 18.70 13.04 25.32
C ALA A 370 17.77 12.11 26.13
N ASN A 371 17.45 12.53 27.37
CA ASN A 371 16.52 11.80 28.24
C ASN A 371 16.96 10.34 28.53
N LEU A 372 18.24 10.07 28.59
CA LEU A 372 18.81 8.74 28.83
C LEU A 372 18.47 8.24 30.24
N ASN A 373 17.75 7.13 30.31
CA ASN A 373 17.34 6.45 31.53
C ASN A 373 17.54 4.92 31.42
N ALA A 374 17.12 4.16 32.41
CA ALA A 374 17.25 2.70 32.42
C ALA A 374 16.44 2.04 31.30
N ASP A 375 15.19 2.48 31.08
CA ASP A 375 14.32 1.93 30.05
C ASP A 375 14.90 2.19 28.65
N LYS A 376 15.40 3.39 28.38
CA LYS A 376 16.02 3.70 27.08
C LYS A 376 17.25 2.84 26.81
N ARG A 377 18.04 2.52 27.84
CA ARG A 377 19.18 1.59 27.74
C ARG A 377 18.77 0.16 27.49
N ALA A 378 17.58 -0.22 27.96
CA ALA A 378 17.01 -1.56 27.80
C ALA A 378 16.30 -1.79 26.46
N ILE A 379 16.17 -0.77 25.59
CA ILE A 379 15.57 -0.98 24.26
C ILE A 379 16.46 -1.93 23.45
N THR A 380 15.89 -3.05 23.00
CA THR A 380 16.57 -4.05 22.17
C THR A 380 16.11 -3.99 20.70
N ILE A 381 16.82 -4.71 19.82
CA ILE A 381 16.40 -4.91 18.44
C ILE A 381 15.00 -5.55 18.39
N GLU A 382 14.71 -6.52 19.27
CA GLU A 382 13.40 -7.16 19.35
C GLU A 382 12.28 -6.14 19.62
N HIS A 383 12.48 -5.22 20.55
CA HIS A 383 11.50 -4.17 20.85
C HIS A 383 11.21 -3.28 19.63
N LEU A 384 12.21 -3.01 18.77
CA LEU A 384 12.00 -2.31 17.50
C LEU A 384 11.22 -3.16 16.50
N LEU A 385 11.54 -4.46 16.38
CA LEU A 385 10.84 -5.41 15.51
C LEU A 385 9.38 -5.54 15.90
N LEU A 386 9.06 -5.53 17.18
CA LEU A 386 7.71 -5.63 17.74
C LEU A 386 6.91 -4.33 17.68
N MET A 387 7.48 -3.21 17.20
CA MET A 387 6.85 -1.89 17.34
C MET A 387 6.53 -1.53 18.78
N ALA A 388 7.38 -1.94 19.71
CA ALA A 388 7.21 -1.72 21.14
C ALA A 388 8.49 -1.14 21.80
N PRO A 389 9.17 -0.14 21.22
CA PRO A 389 10.38 0.44 21.83
C PRO A 389 10.07 1.25 23.09
N GLY A 390 8.81 1.57 23.37
CA GLY A 390 8.41 2.45 24.47
C GLY A 390 8.71 3.94 24.24
N LEU A 391 9.20 4.32 23.05
CA LEU A 391 9.47 5.71 22.67
C LEU A 391 8.20 6.45 22.28
N GLN A 392 8.13 7.76 22.53
CA GLN A 392 7.00 8.60 22.14
C GLN A 392 7.01 8.92 20.63
N CYS A 393 6.75 7.94 19.79
CA CYS A 393 6.90 8.04 18.33
C CYS A 393 5.88 8.94 17.62
N ARG A 394 4.63 9.01 18.09
CA ARG A 394 3.53 9.82 17.50
C ARG A 394 3.28 9.58 16.02
N ASP A 395 3.43 8.35 15.56
CA ASP A 395 3.30 7.95 14.14
C ASP A 395 1.96 7.33 13.80
N SER A 396 0.96 7.41 14.67
CA SER A 396 -0.38 6.92 14.39
C SER A 396 -1.23 7.96 13.63
N TYR A 397 -2.31 7.51 13.03
CA TYR A 397 -3.30 8.38 12.39
C TYR A 397 -3.85 9.46 13.35
N ARG A 398 -3.96 9.13 14.65
CA ARG A 398 -4.33 10.06 15.73
C ARG A 398 -3.43 11.30 15.77
N TYR A 399 -2.14 11.14 15.49
CA TYR A 399 -1.16 12.22 15.48
C TYR A 399 -0.84 12.75 14.08
N LYS A 400 -1.62 12.34 13.05
CA LYS A 400 -1.42 12.72 11.65
C LYS A 400 0.04 12.52 11.18
N TRP A 401 0.66 11.42 11.62
CA TRP A 401 2.06 11.07 11.29
C TRP A 401 3.09 12.12 11.70
N ARG A 402 2.82 12.86 12.77
CA ARG A 402 3.64 13.99 13.20
C ARG A 402 5.07 13.56 13.52
N GLY A 403 5.29 12.42 14.18
CA GLY A 403 6.61 11.92 14.52
C GLY A 403 7.47 11.65 13.30
N LEU A 404 6.92 11.01 12.26
CA LEU A 404 7.61 10.81 10.98
C LEU A 404 7.97 12.13 10.31
N SER A 405 7.06 13.11 10.32
CA SER A 405 7.32 14.42 9.74
C SER A 405 8.44 15.17 10.46
N GLU A 406 8.43 15.15 11.80
CA GLU A 406 9.47 15.78 12.65
C GLU A 406 10.82 15.11 12.43
N MET A 407 10.88 13.76 12.38
CA MET A 407 12.10 13.03 12.07
C MET A 407 12.68 13.42 10.71
N ARG A 408 11.85 13.49 9.66
CA ARG A 408 12.28 13.87 8.30
C ARG A 408 12.84 15.28 8.21
N GLN A 409 12.43 16.17 9.10
CA GLN A 409 12.90 17.56 9.18
C GLN A 409 14.15 17.72 10.04
N SER A 410 14.47 16.73 10.87
CA SER A 410 15.66 16.78 11.71
C SER A 410 16.95 16.65 10.90
N ALA A 411 18.03 17.20 11.41
CA ALA A 411 19.36 17.12 10.79
C ALA A 411 19.93 15.70 10.80
N ASP A 412 19.63 14.92 11.84
CA ASP A 412 20.03 13.53 11.99
C ASP A 412 18.85 12.70 12.50
N TRP A 413 18.41 11.73 11.68
CA TRP A 413 17.24 10.92 11.99
C TRP A 413 17.51 9.89 13.09
N THR A 414 18.74 9.39 13.19
CA THR A 414 19.13 8.45 14.24
C THR A 414 19.15 9.13 15.59
N GLN A 415 19.81 10.30 15.67
CA GLN A 415 19.83 11.13 16.87
C GLN A 415 18.41 11.50 17.29
N PHE A 416 17.58 11.99 16.34
CA PHE A 416 16.17 12.34 16.60
C PHE A 416 15.40 11.20 17.27
N MET A 417 15.52 9.99 16.71
CA MET A 417 14.82 8.82 17.27
C MET A 417 15.31 8.44 18.65
N LEU A 418 16.61 8.48 18.87
CA LEU A 418 17.20 8.14 20.16
C LEU A 418 16.98 9.25 21.22
N ASP A 419 16.69 10.48 20.80
CA ASP A 419 16.35 11.59 21.69
C ASP A 419 14.88 11.60 22.13
N LEU A 420 13.98 10.85 21.45
CA LEU A 420 12.58 10.79 21.86
C LEU A 420 12.43 10.37 23.33
N PRO A 421 11.54 11.00 24.10
CA PRO A 421 11.29 10.59 25.48
C PRO A 421 10.64 9.19 25.52
N MET A 422 10.84 8.49 26.63
CA MET A 422 10.11 7.26 26.90
C MET A 422 8.66 7.59 27.24
N ALA A 423 7.72 6.80 26.69
CA ALA A 423 6.29 6.83 27.01
C ALA A 423 5.86 5.58 27.77
N GLU A 424 6.49 4.44 27.48
CA GLU A 424 6.16 3.14 28.03
C GLU A 424 7.44 2.34 28.31
N THR A 425 7.33 1.30 29.11
CA THR A 425 8.43 0.33 29.27
C THR A 425 8.62 -0.46 27.97
N PRO A 426 9.86 -0.63 27.48
CA PRO A 426 10.11 -1.40 26.26
C PRO A 426 9.48 -2.80 26.28
N GLY A 427 8.91 -3.21 25.17
CA GLY A 427 8.28 -4.52 25.00
C GLY A 427 6.85 -4.66 25.54
N THR A 428 6.29 -3.66 26.25
CA THR A 428 5.02 -3.80 26.94
C THR A 428 3.81 -3.40 26.09
N GLN A 429 3.96 -2.41 25.23
CA GLN A 429 2.85 -1.88 24.42
C GLN A 429 3.26 -1.71 22.96
N PHE A 430 2.37 -2.14 22.07
CA PHE A 430 2.49 -1.87 20.64
C PHE A 430 2.15 -0.42 20.34
N GLU A 431 3.11 0.31 19.77
CA GLU A 431 2.86 1.61 19.14
C GLU A 431 3.54 1.65 17.77
N TYR A 432 2.74 1.81 16.72
CA TYR A 432 3.27 1.86 15.36
C TYR A 432 4.23 3.04 15.19
N CYS A 433 5.49 2.72 14.84
CA CYS A 433 6.61 3.67 14.86
C CYS A 433 7.48 3.49 13.61
N ASN A 434 7.39 4.41 12.65
CA ASN A 434 8.22 4.38 11.45
C ASN A 434 9.71 4.50 11.77
N GLY A 435 10.03 5.32 12.76
CA GLY A 435 11.40 5.49 13.22
C GLY A 435 12.02 4.23 13.81
N ALA A 436 11.22 3.33 14.42
CA ALA A 436 11.72 2.03 14.86
C ALA A 436 12.24 1.19 13.70
N SER A 437 11.50 1.15 12.59
CA SER A 437 11.95 0.46 11.36
C SER A 437 13.12 1.15 10.68
N PHE A 438 13.24 2.47 10.80
CA PHE A 438 14.43 3.18 10.37
C PHE A 438 15.65 2.77 11.17
N LEU A 439 15.54 2.71 12.51
CA LEU A 439 16.63 2.25 13.39
C LEU A 439 17.06 0.81 13.07
N LEU A 440 16.12 -0.09 12.73
CA LEU A 440 16.47 -1.45 12.27
C LEU A 440 17.33 -1.42 11.01
N SER A 441 17.01 -0.58 10.04
CA SER A 441 17.83 -0.40 8.84
C SER A 441 19.20 0.20 9.17
N ALA A 442 19.25 1.19 10.05
CA ALA A 442 20.52 1.79 10.52
C ALA A 442 21.39 0.75 11.24
N ILE A 443 20.80 -0.12 12.07
CA ILE A 443 21.50 -1.20 12.78
C ILE A 443 22.08 -2.20 11.77
N ILE A 444 21.31 -2.64 10.75
CA ILE A 444 21.82 -3.52 9.69
C ILE A 444 23.03 -2.87 9.02
N GLN A 445 22.93 -1.60 8.64
CA GLN A 445 24.05 -0.88 8.01
C GLN A 445 25.27 -0.80 8.92
N LYS A 446 25.11 -0.50 10.20
CA LYS A 446 26.21 -0.44 11.20
C LYS A 446 26.85 -1.82 11.40
N ALA A 447 26.05 -2.86 11.60
CA ALA A 447 26.53 -4.21 11.88
C ALA A 447 27.23 -4.85 10.69
N THR A 448 26.76 -4.59 9.46
CA THR A 448 27.30 -5.21 8.24
C THR A 448 28.37 -4.39 7.54
N GLY A 449 28.46 -3.09 7.81
CA GLY A 449 29.31 -2.14 7.10
C GLY A 449 28.82 -1.86 5.66
N MET A 450 27.65 -2.35 5.28
CA MET A 450 27.03 -2.16 3.96
C MET A 450 25.77 -1.31 4.08
N LYS A 451 25.43 -0.51 3.07
CA LYS A 451 24.08 0.08 3.01
C LYS A 451 23.04 -1.05 3.06
N THR A 452 21.93 -0.82 3.71
CA THR A 452 20.89 -1.87 3.83
C THR A 452 20.37 -2.30 2.46
N LEU A 453 20.34 -1.40 1.46
CA LEU A 453 20.03 -1.75 0.07
C LEU A 453 21.08 -2.72 -0.50
N ASP A 454 22.38 -2.43 -0.38
CA ASP A 454 23.44 -3.29 -0.90
C ASP A 454 23.44 -4.67 -0.23
N PHE A 455 23.15 -4.69 1.09
CA PHE A 455 22.97 -5.93 1.84
C PHE A 455 21.77 -6.74 1.33
N ALA A 456 20.65 -6.07 1.04
CA ALA A 456 19.45 -6.69 0.50
C ALA A 456 19.67 -7.23 -0.91
N GLU A 457 20.31 -6.48 -1.77
CA GLU A 457 20.68 -6.94 -3.13
C GLU A 457 21.54 -8.19 -3.07
N LYS A 458 22.57 -8.19 -2.23
CA LYS A 458 23.50 -9.31 -2.11
C LYS A 458 22.88 -10.57 -1.49
N HIS A 459 22.03 -10.44 -0.48
CA HIS A 459 21.60 -11.55 0.38
C HIS A 459 20.13 -11.95 0.24
N LEU A 460 19.32 -11.13 -0.43
CA LEU A 460 17.88 -11.39 -0.62
C LEU A 460 17.51 -11.27 -2.10
N PHE A 461 17.62 -10.08 -2.67
CA PHE A 461 17.03 -9.76 -3.97
C PHE A 461 17.67 -10.53 -5.13
N SER A 462 19.02 -10.64 -5.16
CA SER A 462 19.71 -11.43 -6.19
C SER A 462 19.27 -12.90 -6.22
N HIS A 463 18.97 -13.46 -5.05
CA HIS A 463 18.52 -14.86 -4.92
C HIS A 463 17.07 -15.06 -5.35
N LEU A 464 16.24 -14.01 -5.28
CA LEU A 464 14.88 -13.99 -5.78
C LEU A 464 14.78 -13.56 -7.24
N GLY A 465 15.93 -13.23 -7.89
CA GLY A 465 15.94 -12.68 -9.24
C GLY A 465 15.28 -11.29 -9.32
N ILE A 466 15.31 -10.52 -8.25
CA ILE A 466 14.83 -9.13 -8.20
C ILE A 466 15.98 -8.22 -8.58
N THR A 467 15.93 -7.65 -9.78
CA THR A 467 17.02 -6.85 -10.35
C THR A 467 16.66 -5.38 -10.55
N GLU A 468 15.37 -5.08 -10.57
CA GLU A 468 14.87 -3.72 -10.72
C GLU A 468 14.04 -3.33 -9.49
N LEU A 469 14.54 -2.39 -8.74
CA LEU A 469 13.86 -1.82 -7.56
C LEU A 469 14.34 -0.39 -7.32
N ARG A 470 13.63 0.33 -6.47
CA ARG A 470 14.09 1.62 -5.96
C ARG A 470 13.90 1.63 -4.45
N TRP A 471 14.96 1.94 -3.73
CA TRP A 471 14.91 2.07 -2.28
C TRP A 471 15.83 3.22 -1.82
N PRO A 472 15.27 4.41 -1.58
CA PRO A 472 16.05 5.59 -1.27
C PRO A 472 16.67 5.53 0.13
N ALA A 473 17.71 6.33 0.31
CA ALA A 473 18.32 6.61 1.60
C ALA A 473 17.90 8.00 2.12
N ASN A 474 18.10 8.22 3.42
CA ASN A 474 17.99 9.53 4.03
C ASN A 474 19.22 10.42 3.69
N PRO A 475 19.25 11.71 4.10
CA PRO A 475 20.41 12.58 3.84
C PRO A 475 21.74 12.08 4.40
N GLN A 476 21.72 11.23 5.43
CA GLN A 476 22.92 10.60 6.01
C GLN A 476 23.35 9.31 5.28
N GLY A 477 22.70 8.93 4.18
CA GLY A 477 23.01 7.73 3.40
C GLY A 477 22.50 6.43 4.00
N ILE A 478 21.60 6.49 5.00
CA ILE A 478 20.97 5.30 5.63
C ILE A 478 19.70 4.96 4.82
N THR A 479 19.60 3.74 4.31
CA THR A 479 18.44 3.27 3.57
C THR A 479 17.15 3.37 4.40
N ILE A 480 16.07 3.88 3.82
CA ILE A 480 14.81 4.15 4.52
C ILE A 480 14.08 2.84 4.88
N GLY A 481 14.10 2.45 6.17
CA GLY A 481 13.60 1.16 6.63
C GLY A 481 12.07 1.04 6.77
N TRP A 482 11.33 2.15 6.81
CA TRP A 482 9.86 2.11 7.06
C TRP A 482 9.00 2.08 5.80
N GLY A 483 9.56 2.43 4.63
CA GLY A 483 8.78 2.62 3.42
C GLY A 483 9.64 3.10 2.25
N GLU A 484 9.00 3.81 1.29
CA GLU A 484 9.63 4.43 0.11
C GLU A 484 10.22 3.42 -0.90
N MET A 485 10.25 2.13 -0.59
CA MET A 485 10.66 1.10 -1.54
C MET A 485 9.64 0.98 -2.67
N ARG A 486 10.14 0.71 -3.86
CA ARG A 486 9.33 0.40 -5.03
C ARG A 486 9.74 -0.95 -5.59
N LEU A 487 8.77 -1.83 -5.78
CA LEU A 487 8.94 -3.16 -6.36
C LEU A 487 7.90 -3.41 -7.45
N LYS A 488 8.21 -4.36 -8.33
CA LYS A 488 7.19 -4.94 -9.22
C LYS A 488 6.25 -5.83 -8.41
N PRO A 489 4.96 -5.90 -8.73
CA PRO A 489 4.04 -6.78 -8.02
C PRO A 489 4.43 -8.27 -8.07
N ARG A 490 5.04 -8.74 -9.16
CA ARG A 490 5.62 -10.11 -9.24
C ARG A 490 6.71 -10.34 -8.19
N ASP A 491 7.52 -9.33 -7.91
CA ASP A 491 8.60 -9.43 -6.93
C ASP A 491 8.05 -9.43 -5.50
N MET A 492 6.97 -8.66 -5.24
CA MET A 492 6.23 -8.77 -3.99
C MET A 492 5.68 -10.20 -3.77
N ALA A 493 5.17 -10.82 -4.84
CA ALA A 493 4.69 -12.20 -4.79
C ALA A 493 5.82 -13.20 -4.48
N LYS A 494 7.04 -13.00 -4.99
CA LYS A 494 8.22 -13.84 -4.64
C LYS A 494 8.55 -13.77 -3.16
N ILE A 495 8.52 -12.56 -2.58
CA ILE A 495 8.73 -12.36 -1.14
C ILE A 495 7.67 -13.11 -0.34
N GLY A 496 6.39 -12.94 -0.68
CA GLY A 496 5.29 -13.66 -0.03
C GLY A 496 5.42 -15.18 -0.13
N TYR A 497 5.78 -15.69 -1.30
CA TYR A 497 5.95 -17.13 -1.52
C TYR A 497 7.17 -17.71 -0.81
N MET A 498 8.27 -16.99 -0.79
CA MET A 498 9.43 -17.36 0.03
C MET A 498 9.03 -17.49 1.51
N MET A 499 8.28 -16.54 2.05
CA MET A 499 7.76 -16.62 3.42
C MET A 499 6.83 -17.81 3.60
N LEU A 500 5.91 -18.07 2.67
CA LEU A 500 5.01 -19.22 2.66
C LEU A 500 5.77 -20.56 2.71
N LYS A 501 6.92 -20.64 2.07
CA LYS A 501 7.79 -21.83 2.00
C LYS A 501 8.86 -21.85 3.10
N GLY A 502 8.67 -21.06 4.17
CA GLY A 502 9.59 -21.05 5.32
C GLY A 502 10.98 -20.56 4.96
N GLY A 503 11.07 -19.52 4.14
CA GLY A 503 12.31 -18.88 3.73
C GLY A 503 13.00 -19.51 2.52
N ASN A 504 12.37 -20.50 1.88
CA ASN A 504 12.91 -21.19 0.72
C ASN A 504 12.36 -20.62 -0.60
N TRP A 505 13.23 -20.40 -1.56
CA TRP A 505 12.91 -20.03 -2.94
C TRP A 505 13.63 -20.98 -3.91
N GLN A 506 12.88 -21.69 -4.73
CA GLN A 506 13.40 -22.61 -5.76
C GLN A 506 14.47 -23.59 -5.24
N GLY A 507 14.23 -24.17 -4.04
CA GLY A 507 15.15 -25.11 -3.40
C GLY A 507 16.27 -24.48 -2.57
N LYS A 508 16.48 -23.17 -2.66
CA LYS A 508 17.50 -22.43 -1.89
C LYS A 508 16.89 -21.82 -0.63
N GLN A 509 17.47 -22.09 0.55
CA GLN A 509 17.14 -21.39 1.79
C GLN A 509 17.79 -20.01 1.77
N ILE A 510 16.97 -18.95 1.79
CA ILE A 510 17.42 -17.55 1.73
C ILE A 510 17.44 -16.93 3.13
N VAL A 511 16.42 -17.19 3.90
CA VAL A 511 16.33 -16.88 5.33
C VAL A 511 15.89 -18.13 6.07
N SER A 512 16.40 -18.37 7.27
CA SER A 512 16.13 -19.61 7.99
C SER A 512 14.63 -19.80 8.27
N ARG A 513 14.19 -21.07 8.26
CA ARG A 513 12.83 -21.44 8.64
C ARG A 513 12.50 -20.99 10.07
N ASN A 514 13.48 -21.05 10.96
CA ASN A 514 13.33 -20.60 12.34
C ASN A 514 12.99 -19.11 12.40
N TRP A 515 13.69 -18.27 11.62
CA TRP A 515 13.37 -16.85 11.56
C TRP A 515 11.98 -16.59 10.97
N VAL A 516 11.63 -17.27 9.89
CA VAL A 516 10.28 -17.13 9.30
C VAL A 516 9.21 -17.48 10.33
N ASN A 517 9.35 -18.61 11.03
CA ASN A 517 8.42 -19.03 12.06
C ASN A 517 8.35 -17.97 13.18
N GLU A 518 9.51 -17.57 13.72
CA GLU A 518 9.59 -16.62 14.81
C GLU A 518 9.03 -15.25 14.42
N SER A 519 9.46 -14.70 13.28
CA SER A 519 9.03 -13.38 12.83
C SER A 519 7.53 -13.29 12.56
N THR A 520 6.87 -14.41 12.31
CA THR A 520 5.43 -14.47 12.05
C THR A 520 4.61 -14.95 13.25
N GLN A 521 5.23 -15.28 14.41
CA GLN A 521 4.49 -15.58 15.64
C GLN A 521 3.75 -14.35 16.18
N PRO A 522 2.67 -14.56 16.92
CA PRO A 522 1.86 -13.50 17.51
C PRO A 522 2.49 -13.01 18.84
N HIS A 523 3.55 -12.25 18.78
CA HIS A 523 4.27 -11.80 19.96
C HIS A 523 3.54 -10.73 20.76
N ILE A 524 2.92 -9.75 20.09
CA ILE A 524 2.25 -8.64 20.76
C ILE A 524 0.87 -8.37 20.14
N LYS A 525 -0.06 -7.86 20.96
CA LYS A 525 -1.39 -7.45 20.50
C LYS A 525 -1.31 -6.05 19.86
N ALA A 526 -1.84 -5.90 18.65
CA ALA A 526 -1.88 -4.65 17.89
C ALA A 526 -3.33 -4.35 17.50
N GLY A 527 -4.09 -3.76 18.39
CA GLY A 527 -5.53 -3.56 18.20
C GLY A 527 -6.28 -4.89 18.07
N TRP A 528 -6.94 -5.11 16.95
CA TRP A 528 -7.67 -6.36 16.64
C TRP A 528 -6.77 -7.47 16.09
N TYR A 529 -5.55 -7.11 15.72
CA TYR A 529 -4.55 -8.02 15.16
C TYR A 529 -3.54 -8.44 16.21
N LYS A 530 -2.69 -9.33 15.79
CA LYS A 530 -1.43 -9.66 16.45
C LYS A 530 -0.29 -9.21 15.55
N TYR A 531 0.87 -8.99 16.14
CA TYR A 531 2.05 -8.54 15.45
C TYR A 531 3.24 -9.41 15.81
N GLY A 532 4.00 -9.79 14.80
CA GLY A 532 5.28 -10.44 14.95
C GLY A 532 6.41 -9.44 14.70
N TYR A 533 7.53 -9.91 14.14
CA TYR A 533 8.64 -9.03 13.80
C TYR A 533 8.37 -8.36 12.44
N GLN A 534 7.71 -7.20 12.49
CA GLN A 534 7.29 -6.39 11.34
C GLN A 534 6.31 -7.12 10.38
N TRP A 535 5.62 -8.16 10.87
CA TRP A 535 4.56 -8.87 10.17
C TRP A 535 3.25 -8.80 10.94
N TRP A 536 2.19 -8.49 10.24
CA TRP A 536 0.84 -8.55 10.78
C TRP A 536 0.32 -9.99 10.75
N ARG A 537 -0.46 -10.34 11.73
CA ARG A 537 -1.07 -11.66 11.84
C ARG A 537 -2.50 -11.57 12.34
N GLY A 538 -3.36 -12.38 11.74
CA GLY A 538 -4.77 -12.49 12.11
C GLY A 538 -5.38 -13.77 11.59
N ASN A 539 -6.70 -13.74 11.43
CA ASN A 539 -7.46 -14.91 11.07
C ASN A 539 -8.50 -14.55 10.00
N ALA A 540 -8.79 -15.50 9.12
CA ALA A 540 -9.93 -15.46 8.21
C ALA A 540 -10.87 -16.63 8.53
N ILE A 541 -12.11 -16.56 8.07
CA ILE A 541 -13.06 -17.67 8.18
C ILE A 541 -13.38 -18.20 6.78
N LEU A 542 -13.03 -19.45 6.54
CA LEU A 542 -13.29 -20.15 5.31
C LEU A 542 -13.84 -21.55 5.62
N ASP A 543 -14.92 -21.96 4.93
CA ASP A 543 -15.58 -23.27 5.13
C ASP A 543 -15.81 -23.58 6.62
N ASN A 544 -16.26 -22.59 7.40
CA ASN A 544 -16.51 -22.64 8.84
C ASN A 544 -15.28 -22.87 9.71
N ARG A 545 -14.10 -22.72 9.17
CA ARG A 545 -12.84 -22.85 9.90
C ARG A 545 -12.16 -21.51 10.00
N VAL A 546 -11.56 -21.28 11.15
CA VAL A 546 -10.61 -20.18 11.32
C VAL A 546 -9.29 -20.62 10.70
N ILE A 547 -8.82 -19.88 9.71
CA ILE A 547 -7.51 -20.06 9.10
C ILE A 547 -6.62 -18.89 9.44
N GLU A 548 -5.34 -19.15 9.62
CA GLU A 548 -4.38 -18.12 9.90
C GLU A 548 -4.02 -17.35 8.62
N ALA A 549 -3.83 -16.05 8.76
CA ALA A 549 -3.34 -15.17 7.73
C ALA A 549 -2.19 -14.32 8.29
N ILE A 550 -1.15 -14.20 7.50
CA ILE A 550 0.02 -13.36 7.77
C ILE A 550 0.08 -12.35 6.64
N TRP A 551 0.43 -11.10 6.92
CA TRP A 551 0.56 -10.13 5.83
C TRP A 551 1.55 -9.01 6.14
N ALA A 552 2.17 -8.50 5.08
CA ALA A 552 2.73 -7.17 5.04
C ALA A 552 1.62 -6.19 4.69
N TRP A 553 1.72 -4.94 5.17
CA TRP A 553 0.67 -3.93 5.01
C TRP A 553 1.26 -2.55 4.76
N GLY A 554 1.08 -2.06 3.53
CA GLY A 554 1.51 -0.75 3.09
C GLY A 554 0.36 0.24 2.94
N HIS A 555 0.61 1.50 3.31
CA HIS A 555 -0.36 2.58 3.15
C HIS A 555 -0.84 2.70 1.70
N GLY A 556 -2.14 2.96 1.53
CA GLY A 556 -2.77 3.09 0.21
C GLY A 556 -3.24 1.78 -0.41
N GLY A 557 -3.19 0.65 0.32
CA GLY A 557 -3.72 -0.64 -0.13
C GLY A 557 -2.66 -1.56 -0.76
N GLN A 558 -1.42 -1.47 -0.31
CA GLN A 558 -0.37 -2.41 -0.64
C GLN A 558 -0.44 -3.57 0.33
N PHE A 559 -0.45 -4.81 -0.16
CA PHE A 559 -0.51 -5.99 0.70
C PHE A 559 0.21 -7.18 0.06
N ILE A 560 0.88 -7.93 0.91
CA ILE A 560 1.36 -9.28 0.61
C ILE A 560 0.69 -10.21 1.63
N PHE A 561 -0.41 -10.85 1.28
CA PHE A 561 -1.06 -11.86 2.12
C PHE A 561 -0.42 -13.23 1.91
N VAL A 562 -0.16 -13.92 3.01
CA VAL A 562 0.33 -15.29 3.06
C VAL A 562 -0.67 -16.13 3.84
N LEU A 563 -1.26 -17.13 3.19
CA LEU A 563 -2.28 -18.02 3.76
C LEU A 563 -1.81 -19.48 3.70
N PRO A 564 -1.10 -19.97 4.71
CA PRO A 564 -0.50 -21.31 4.68
C PRO A 564 -1.52 -22.44 4.48
N ALA A 565 -2.69 -22.34 5.12
CA ALA A 565 -3.75 -23.35 5.00
C ALA A 565 -4.28 -23.52 3.57
N LEU A 566 -4.06 -22.53 2.70
CA LEU A 566 -4.48 -22.54 1.29
C LEU A 566 -3.30 -22.72 0.33
N ASP A 567 -2.06 -22.79 0.80
CA ASP A 567 -0.87 -22.64 -0.05
C ASP A 567 -1.02 -21.46 -1.03
N LEU A 568 -1.41 -20.30 -0.50
CA LEU A 568 -1.82 -19.11 -1.25
C LEU A 568 -1.02 -17.88 -0.84
N VAL A 569 -0.54 -17.14 -1.83
CA VAL A 569 -0.10 -15.75 -1.69
C VAL A 569 -1.02 -14.88 -2.53
N ALA A 570 -1.51 -13.77 -1.93
CA ALA A 570 -2.26 -12.76 -2.66
C ALA A 570 -1.57 -11.41 -2.52
N VAL A 571 -1.30 -10.75 -3.63
CA VAL A 571 -0.69 -9.42 -3.67
C VAL A 571 -1.69 -8.42 -4.21
N PHE A 572 -1.81 -7.30 -3.50
CA PHE A 572 -2.58 -6.15 -3.94
C PHE A 572 -1.68 -4.92 -4.01
N THR A 573 -1.82 -4.16 -5.07
CA THR A 573 -1.28 -2.81 -5.18
C THR A 573 -2.41 -1.84 -5.49
N ALA A 574 -2.42 -0.68 -4.83
CA ALA A 574 -3.51 0.28 -4.98
C ALA A 574 -3.05 1.72 -4.71
N LYS A 575 -3.95 2.69 -4.95
CA LYS A 575 -3.73 4.11 -4.68
C LYS A 575 -4.91 4.68 -3.86
N HIS A 576 -5.10 4.16 -2.67
CA HIS A 576 -6.19 4.56 -1.76
C HIS A 576 -5.76 5.59 -0.70
N TYR A 577 -4.86 6.52 -1.04
CA TYR A 577 -4.25 7.45 -0.06
C TYR A 577 -5.22 8.46 0.55
N GLU A 578 -6.29 8.79 -0.15
CA GLU A 578 -7.25 9.83 0.26
C GLU A 578 -8.38 9.31 1.17
N ASN A 579 -8.43 8.00 1.42
CA ASN A 579 -9.52 7.37 2.16
C ASN A 579 -9.01 6.66 3.41
N PRO A 580 -9.44 7.06 4.62
CA PRO A 580 -9.09 6.39 5.89
C PRO A 580 -9.42 4.89 5.91
N GLY A 581 -10.49 4.46 5.21
CA GLY A 581 -10.90 3.06 5.09
C GLY A 581 -10.20 2.26 3.98
N PHE A 582 -9.02 2.69 3.52
CA PHE A 582 -8.34 2.03 2.38
C PHE A 582 -8.01 0.55 2.60
N SER A 583 -7.64 0.18 3.81
CA SER A 583 -7.33 -1.21 4.17
C SER A 583 -8.56 -2.10 4.16
N GLU A 584 -9.68 -1.55 4.61
CA GLU A 584 -10.96 -2.23 4.65
C GLU A 584 -11.39 -2.75 3.28
N ARG A 585 -11.18 -1.97 2.24
CA ARG A 585 -11.47 -2.40 0.86
C ARG A 585 -10.69 -3.64 0.45
N THR A 586 -9.40 -3.70 0.79
CA THR A 586 -8.56 -4.87 0.44
C THR A 586 -8.98 -6.09 1.25
N PHE A 587 -9.25 -5.95 2.54
CA PHE A 587 -9.79 -7.06 3.34
C PHE A 587 -11.17 -7.52 2.86
N ASN A 588 -12.03 -6.58 2.41
CA ASN A 588 -13.32 -6.93 1.83
C ASN A 588 -13.16 -7.70 0.51
N MET A 589 -12.22 -7.31 -0.37
CA MET A 589 -11.90 -8.08 -1.57
C MET A 589 -11.43 -9.50 -1.22
N MET A 590 -10.57 -9.64 -0.22
CA MET A 590 -10.13 -10.96 0.26
C MET A 590 -11.31 -11.79 0.77
N ASN A 591 -12.16 -11.23 1.65
CA ASN A 591 -13.25 -11.96 2.29
C ASN A 591 -14.42 -12.28 1.36
N GLN A 592 -14.77 -11.36 0.45
CA GLN A 592 -15.96 -11.50 -0.39
C GLN A 592 -15.70 -12.24 -1.70
N TYR A 593 -14.48 -12.15 -2.24
CA TYR A 593 -14.16 -12.68 -3.57
C TYR A 593 -13.02 -13.69 -3.55
N ILE A 594 -11.86 -13.34 -2.95
CA ILE A 594 -10.69 -14.21 -3.05
C ILE A 594 -10.89 -15.48 -2.22
N LEU A 595 -11.10 -15.37 -0.91
CA LEU A 595 -11.25 -16.54 -0.06
C LEU A 595 -12.38 -17.48 -0.51
N PRO A 596 -13.57 -16.99 -0.90
CA PRO A 596 -14.63 -17.86 -1.38
C PRO A 596 -14.32 -18.65 -2.67
N ALA A 597 -13.34 -18.19 -3.45
CA ALA A 597 -12.90 -18.90 -4.64
C ALA A 597 -12.05 -20.14 -4.32
N PHE A 598 -11.63 -20.33 -3.09
CA PHE A 598 -10.80 -21.45 -2.65
C PHE A 598 -11.58 -22.43 -1.76
N LYS A 599 -11.18 -23.69 -1.82
CA LYS A 599 -11.65 -24.75 -0.91
C LYS A 599 -10.49 -25.21 -0.03
N LEU A 600 -10.77 -25.46 1.24
CA LEU A 600 -9.79 -26.11 2.12
C LEU A 600 -9.62 -27.58 1.70
N SER A 601 -8.38 -28.04 1.64
CA SER A 601 -8.06 -29.47 1.38
C SER A 601 -8.49 -30.41 2.49
N LEU A 602 -8.97 -29.88 3.61
CA LEU A 602 -9.46 -30.63 4.75
C LEU A 602 -10.93 -31.04 4.52
N PRO A 603 -11.36 -32.21 5.02
CA PRO A 603 -12.75 -32.59 4.91
C PRO A 603 -13.65 -31.48 5.49
N PRO A 604 -14.78 -31.18 4.85
CA PRO A 604 -15.69 -30.15 5.34
C PRO A 604 -16.12 -30.46 6.78
N GLN A 605 -16.30 -29.42 7.58
CA GLN A 605 -16.82 -29.61 8.93
C GLN A 605 -18.23 -30.20 8.82
N GLN A 606 -18.45 -31.33 9.47
CA GLN A 606 -19.70 -32.08 9.33
C GLN A 606 -20.86 -31.21 9.87
N LYS A 607 -21.85 -30.93 9.02
CA LYS A 607 -23.13 -30.36 9.45
C LYS A 607 -23.86 -31.43 10.24
N ILE A 608 -24.36 -31.03 11.39
CA ILE A 608 -25.16 -31.94 12.22
C ILE A 608 -26.64 -31.53 12.19
N SER A 609 -27.53 -32.47 12.41
CA SER A 609 -28.93 -32.19 12.70
C SER A 609 -29.07 -31.96 14.19
N VAL A 610 -29.73 -30.88 14.57
CA VAL A 610 -30.08 -30.56 15.96
C VAL A 610 -31.57 -30.79 16.15
N ASP A 611 -31.97 -31.33 17.28
CA ASP A 611 -33.38 -31.61 17.60
C ASP A 611 -34.18 -30.29 17.52
N LYS A 612 -35.38 -30.36 16.94
CA LYS A 612 -36.24 -29.20 16.73
C LYS A 612 -36.54 -28.45 18.04
N LYS A 613 -36.76 -29.21 19.13
CA LYS A 613 -37.06 -28.62 20.46
C LYS A 613 -35.86 -27.82 20.98
N VAL A 614 -34.63 -28.27 20.65
CA VAL A 614 -33.43 -27.51 21.01
C VAL A 614 -33.30 -26.26 20.13
N LEU A 615 -33.60 -26.35 18.82
CA LEU A 615 -33.57 -25.18 17.92
C LEU A 615 -34.64 -24.12 18.37
N GLU A 616 -35.80 -24.55 18.83
CA GLU A 616 -36.84 -23.66 19.34
C GLU A 616 -36.37 -22.83 20.55
N THR A 617 -35.42 -23.33 21.36
CA THR A 617 -34.87 -22.55 22.49
C THR A 617 -33.99 -21.36 22.04
N TYR A 618 -33.47 -21.40 20.81
CA TYR A 618 -32.62 -20.36 20.24
C TYR A 618 -33.41 -19.28 19.49
N VAL A 619 -34.70 -19.49 19.27
CA VAL A 619 -35.57 -18.50 18.63
C VAL A 619 -35.74 -17.31 19.55
N GLY A 620 -35.72 -16.11 19.01
CA GLY A 620 -35.94 -14.88 19.78
C GLY A 620 -35.29 -13.66 19.12
N THR A 621 -35.51 -12.53 19.78
CA THR A 621 -34.90 -11.25 19.44
C THR A 621 -33.64 -11.05 20.29
N TYR A 622 -32.57 -10.67 19.66
CA TYR A 622 -31.27 -10.41 20.29
C TYR A 622 -30.81 -9.02 19.94
N ASN A 623 -30.22 -8.30 20.91
CA ASN A 623 -29.68 -6.98 20.68
C ASN A 623 -28.21 -6.87 21.09
N PHE A 624 -27.53 -5.90 20.46
CA PHE A 624 -26.19 -5.47 20.82
C PHE A 624 -26.18 -3.95 20.84
N GLU A 625 -25.77 -3.37 21.95
CA GLU A 625 -25.65 -1.92 22.08
C GLU A 625 -24.20 -1.47 21.95
N HIS A 626 -23.98 -0.47 21.14
CA HIS A 626 -22.68 0.17 20.98
C HIS A 626 -22.83 1.63 20.56
N ASP A 627 -22.14 2.54 21.26
CA ASP A 627 -22.14 3.99 21.01
C ASP A 627 -23.53 4.63 20.86
N GLY A 628 -24.49 4.15 21.64
CA GLY A 628 -25.88 4.66 21.64
C GLY A 628 -26.72 4.19 20.45
N GLN A 629 -26.26 3.19 19.72
CA GLN A 629 -27.03 2.50 18.67
C GLN A 629 -27.29 1.07 19.08
N THR A 630 -28.51 0.58 18.80
CA THR A 630 -28.91 -0.78 19.07
C THR A 630 -29.07 -1.55 17.79
N GLU A 631 -28.29 -2.62 17.65
CA GLU A 631 -28.43 -3.58 16.56
C GLU A 631 -29.33 -4.73 17.00
N ILE A 632 -30.34 -5.05 16.19
CA ILE A 632 -31.31 -6.09 16.48
C ILE A 632 -31.20 -7.21 15.46
N VAL A 633 -31.09 -8.43 15.93
CA VAL A 633 -31.09 -9.67 15.14
C VAL A 633 -32.21 -10.56 15.64
N ASN A 634 -33.12 -10.94 14.76
CA ASN A 634 -34.15 -11.94 15.02
C ASN A 634 -33.67 -13.30 14.53
N ILE A 635 -33.64 -14.27 15.42
CA ILE A 635 -33.39 -15.68 15.10
C ILE A 635 -34.73 -16.39 15.01
N ILE A 636 -35.04 -16.97 13.87
CA ILE A 636 -36.27 -17.73 13.67
C ILE A 636 -35.99 -19.16 13.24
N LEU A 637 -36.96 -20.05 13.46
CA LEU A 637 -36.91 -21.42 12.99
C LEU A 637 -37.79 -21.56 11.72
N LYS A 638 -37.19 -21.93 10.61
CA LYS A 638 -37.86 -22.17 9.34
C LYS A 638 -37.31 -23.45 8.73
N ASP A 639 -38.15 -24.36 8.28
CA ASP A 639 -37.78 -25.63 7.66
C ASP A 639 -36.77 -26.46 8.49
N ASN A 640 -36.95 -26.48 9.81
CA ASN A 640 -36.06 -27.12 10.79
C ASN A 640 -34.63 -26.56 10.80
N ARG A 641 -34.45 -25.28 10.40
CA ARG A 641 -33.18 -24.58 10.45
C ARG A 641 -33.35 -23.19 11.06
N LEU A 642 -32.32 -22.72 11.73
CA LEU A 642 -32.30 -21.35 12.22
C LEU A 642 -31.92 -20.38 11.09
N HIS A 643 -32.59 -19.25 11.06
CA HIS A 643 -32.30 -18.16 10.15
C HIS A 643 -32.15 -16.86 10.96
N GLY A 644 -31.15 -16.07 10.59
CA GLY A 644 -30.96 -14.73 11.15
C GLY A 644 -31.59 -13.66 10.26
N TYR A 645 -32.33 -12.73 10.86
CA TYR A 645 -32.94 -11.60 10.19
C TYR A 645 -32.54 -10.30 10.88
N SER A 646 -32.32 -9.25 10.10
CA SER A 646 -32.25 -7.88 10.60
C SER A 646 -33.20 -7.01 9.77
N ASN A 647 -34.01 -6.20 10.41
CA ASN A 647 -34.99 -5.31 9.76
C ASN A 647 -35.92 -6.05 8.77
N ASP A 648 -36.38 -7.25 9.13
CA ASP A 648 -37.29 -8.12 8.34
C ASP A 648 -36.72 -8.64 7.01
N GLU A 649 -35.43 -8.41 6.72
CA GLU A 649 -34.75 -9.01 5.60
C GLU A 649 -33.94 -10.24 6.03
N GLU A 650 -34.05 -11.35 5.30
CA GLU A 650 -33.26 -12.55 5.59
C GLU A 650 -31.79 -12.28 5.38
N LEU A 651 -31.01 -12.39 6.45
CA LEU A 651 -29.58 -12.19 6.40
C LEU A 651 -28.85 -13.50 6.06
N VAL A 652 -29.23 -14.60 6.69
CA VAL A 652 -28.46 -15.84 6.54
C VAL A 652 -29.15 -17.08 7.14
N GLU A 653 -29.01 -18.24 6.47
CA GLU A 653 -29.28 -19.56 7.03
C GLU A 653 -28.15 -20.00 7.95
N LEU A 654 -28.46 -20.52 9.16
CA LEU A 654 -27.50 -21.00 10.14
C LEU A 654 -27.36 -22.52 10.09
N HIS A 655 -26.15 -23.01 9.90
CA HIS A 655 -25.84 -24.43 9.85
C HIS A 655 -25.19 -24.89 11.16
N ALA A 656 -25.73 -25.91 11.82
CA ALA A 656 -25.18 -26.43 13.07
C ALA A 656 -23.89 -27.23 12.86
N THR A 657 -22.92 -27.02 13.76
CA THR A 657 -21.69 -27.82 13.91
C THR A 657 -21.58 -28.46 15.29
N ALA A 658 -22.33 -27.99 16.24
CA ALA A 658 -22.62 -28.59 17.55
C ALA A 658 -24.02 -28.12 17.96
N GLU A 659 -24.56 -28.71 19.04
CA GLU A 659 -25.90 -28.37 19.51
C GLU A 659 -26.12 -26.87 19.64
N ASN A 660 -25.17 -26.14 20.21
CA ASN A 660 -25.24 -24.67 20.41
C ASN A 660 -24.27 -23.88 19.53
N ARG A 661 -23.67 -24.49 18.52
CA ARG A 661 -22.71 -23.79 17.61
C ARG A 661 -23.16 -23.89 16.19
N PHE A 662 -23.25 -22.74 15.56
CA PHE A 662 -23.71 -22.57 14.20
C PHE A 662 -22.69 -21.76 13.40
N PHE A 663 -22.82 -21.82 12.11
CA PHE A 663 -22.09 -20.96 11.19
C PHE A 663 -23.03 -20.47 10.08
N GLY A 664 -22.66 -19.37 9.50
CA GLY A 664 -23.33 -18.79 8.35
C GLY A 664 -22.38 -17.97 7.50
N ARG A 665 -22.90 -17.46 6.40
CA ARG A 665 -22.20 -16.53 5.55
C ARG A 665 -23.12 -15.39 5.14
N SER A 666 -22.78 -14.20 5.56
CA SER A 666 -23.46 -12.96 5.13
C SER A 666 -22.69 -12.34 3.96
N LYS A 667 -23.42 -11.62 3.12
CA LYS A 667 -22.83 -10.80 2.04
C LYS A 667 -21.92 -9.70 2.60
N ASP A 668 -22.24 -9.23 3.80
CA ASP A 668 -21.64 -8.03 4.40
C ASP A 668 -20.41 -8.36 5.25
N ILE A 669 -20.48 -9.37 6.10
CA ILE A 669 -19.40 -9.72 7.04
C ILE A 669 -18.63 -10.98 6.65
N GLY A 670 -18.97 -11.61 5.53
CA GLY A 670 -18.36 -12.86 5.10
C GLY A 670 -18.78 -14.06 5.94
N GLY A 671 -17.88 -15.01 6.15
CA GLY A 671 -18.12 -16.16 7.01
C GLY A 671 -18.11 -15.79 8.48
N PHE A 672 -19.02 -16.35 9.27
CA PHE A 672 -19.07 -16.17 10.72
C PHE A 672 -19.47 -17.44 11.46
N LYS A 673 -19.18 -17.47 12.77
CA LYS A 673 -19.65 -18.48 13.70
C LYS A 673 -20.52 -17.83 14.75
N LEU A 674 -21.55 -18.57 15.19
CA LEU A 674 -22.47 -18.16 16.22
C LEU A 674 -22.52 -19.22 17.31
N GLN A 675 -22.41 -18.84 18.58
CA GLN A 675 -22.49 -19.75 19.71
C GLN A 675 -23.54 -19.23 20.69
N PHE A 676 -24.63 -19.98 20.85
CA PHE A 676 -25.62 -19.69 21.90
C PHE A 676 -25.07 -20.04 23.28
N VAL A 677 -25.38 -19.19 24.27
CA VAL A 677 -24.95 -19.32 25.65
C VAL A 677 -26.17 -19.51 26.51
N LYS A 678 -26.14 -20.56 27.34
CA LYS A 678 -27.24 -20.89 28.29
C LYS A 678 -26.83 -20.51 29.70
N ASP A 679 -27.79 -20.09 30.50
CA ASP A 679 -27.63 -19.84 31.92
C ASP A 679 -27.60 -21.14 32.77
N GLY A 680 -27.53 -21.01 34.09
CA GLY A 680 -27.51 -22.15 35.02
C GLY A 680 -28.80 -23.00 35.02
N ASN A 681 -29.90 -22.48 34.47
CA ASN A 681 -31.20 -23.17 34.33
C ASN A 681 -31.35 -23.80 32.94
N GLY A 682 -30.39 -23.58 32.04
CA GLY A 682 -30.39 -24.09 30.66
C GLY A 682 -31.14 -23.20 29.68
N GLU A 683 -31.54 -21.98 30.07
CA GLU A 683 -32.20 -21.00 29.21
C GLU A 683 -31.15 -20.20 28.42
N VAL A 684 -31.44 -19.89 27.15
CA VAL A 684 -30.60 -19.09 26.30
C VAL A 684 -30.77 -17.62 26.65
N PHE A 685 -29.69 -16.98 27.09
CA PHE A 685 -29.70 -15.56 27.42
C PHE A 685 -28.93 -14.66 26.45
N ASN A 686 -27.96 -15.22 25.69
CA ASN A 686 -27.28 -14.51 24.61
C ASN A 686 -26.74 -15.45 23.55
N PHE A 687 -26.23 -14.87 22.45
CA PHE A 687 -25.30 -15.54 21.57
C PHE A 687 -24.03 -14.73 21.36
N LEU A 688 -22.95 -15.41 21.05
CA LEU A 688 -21.67 -14.82 20.70
C LEU A 688 -21.48 -14.97 19.21
N LEU A 689 -21.42 -13.83 18.51
CA LEU A 689 -21.09 -13.76 17.09
C LEU A 689 -19.56 -13.67 16.94
N HIS A 690 -18.98 -14.63 16.26
CA HIS A 690 -17.55 -14.64 15.90
C HIS A 690 -17.44 -14.43 14.41
N PHE A 691 -16.82 -13.36 13.99
CA PHE A 691 -16.54 -13.05 12.60
C PHE A 691 -15.15 -12.43 12.48
N ALA A 692 -14.59 -12.42 11.29
CA ALA A 692 -13.23 -11.96 11.05
C ALA A 692 -13.23 -10.83 10.01
N PRO A 693 -13.81 -9.65 10.33
CA PRO A 693 -13.69 -8.51 9.46
C PRO A 693 -12.23 -8.11 9.40
N GLN A 694 -11.75 -7.78 8.21
CA GLN A 694 -10.37 -7.36 8.02
C GLN A 694 -9.33 -8.31 8.66
N PHE A 695 -9.63 -9.62 8.73
CA PHE A 695 -8.81 -10.67 9.36
C PHE A 695 -8.58 -10.52 10.89
N GLY A 696 -9.23 -9.57 11.53
CA GLY A 696 -9.31 -9.52 12.99
C GLY A 696 -10.49 -10.36 13.50
N LEU A 697 -10.24 -11.41 14.27
CA LEU A 697 -11.32 -12.21 14.83
C LEU A 697 -12.03 -11.43 15.94
N LEU A 698 -13.26 -11.00 15.68
CA LEU A 698 -14.12 -10.35 16.65
C LEU A 698 -15.07 -11.34 17.31
N ARG A 699 -15.40 -11.04 18.55
CA ARG A 699 -16.38 -11.75 19.35
C ARG A 699 -17.34 -10.73 19.95
N VAL A 700 -18.56 -10.71 19.43
CA VAL A 700 -19.56 -9.74 19.81
C VAL A 700 -20.72 -10.48 20.52
N PRO A 701 -21.05 -10.14 21.75
CA PRO A 701 -22.24 -10.67 22.43
C PRO A 701 -23.50 -9.97 21.91
N PHE A 702 -24.55 -10.76 21.71
CA PHE A 702 -25.90 -10.29 21.47
C PHE A 702 -26.81 -10.84 22.58
N ASP A 703 -27.34 -9.95 23.39
CA ASP A 703 -28.19 -10.35 24.52
C ASP A 703 -29.61 -10.63 24.04
N LYS A 704 -30.22 -11.70 24.56
CA LYS A 704 -31.61 -12.06 24.25
C LYS A 704 -32.52 -11.09 24.96
N VAL A 705 -33.44 -10.49 24.21
CA VAL A 705 -34.42 -9.50 24.74
C VAL A 705 -35.76 -10.13 24.88
N GLU A 706 -36.18 -11.01 23.96
CA GLU A 706 -37.44 -11.76 23.94
C GLU A 706 -37.27 -13.17 23.35
#